data_cb29d8b9cdecd28608bb4c3b4dbd8013
#
_entry.id   cb29d8b9cdecd28608bb4c3b4dbd8013
#
_cell.length_a   1.000
_cell.length_b   1.000
_cell.length_c   1.000
_cell.angle_alpha   90.00
_cell.angle_beta   90.00
_cell.angle_gamma   90.00
#
_symmetry.space_group_name_H-M   'P 1'
#
loop_
_entity.id
_entity.type
_entity.pdbx_description
1 polymer ?
#
loop_
_entity_poly.entity_id
_entity_poly.type
_entity_poly.pdbx_seq_one_letter_code
_entity_poly.pdbx_strand_id
1 'polypeptide(L)'
;MFKKILNIFFIISICILFSKDVFAFEFVKLTNNPLSVSYIDNYANQLQANIFKEGDIYKGIFAINKPPETYYSLGYFESTNGVDWQMKKEVLNTGADLSNPSVIKTQTGYLLFLTRYDDNTVYRIYSSTCDFDFNCSSNLSQVIMPNTSNYSEKKGVFAGRPFKQDNRTYLFFGAWGGDGFKIKLAYSDDLVTWQRCQYAFLYGGDGPFPYQENNNLYLFYHKSDSSGIRLAKTSLPLSCDSNFEDQGYQLTRDQSYDQRHMIFPSILNDNGGLKLYYSGLGSDSRWRLNLACTGQACLLPTPTPTPSPTLVPTTTPTLIPTPYALTPIIIIPGFMASWNREAILHNQTVDYSAWKLQNFVKEYDGLINTLKNIGYQENVNLFLFPYDWRQSIEKTTDDFYSYLQTKIWNDDPNQKMNIVGHSLGGLVGRIFAQKNKEKINQIISVGSPHFGAAQFYKPLEAGEIDRANTFLWLAEKIVLILNKSTLESDRVTIANRFPVAKDVFPTFNFLKDTTGNEISINDLSIKNSFLTFYNQTFSEIFPLFTAIFGEKDKNTLAGYIIEPQNGLDQLLGNYPDGKPIESYSDLGDYLILSKSASQDIDSEKFYFDHGEIITKKEAIKKILSLLNINFGDDQIVEGQITRISSSLIFMIKSPATMRVEFENNIYTEDEGIIFIPDAKSGSYSLKVQGTDQGKYEVVVGQISENNDIWESINGEITQSPSSSQIDNYNIPYNNQTAFSIFPPPTLATEVAPTVAATVTLVPTSTPQPTSSTSNSISPSIIASSSNEIPISKESSPAVLGISSSQEELITPTVEVTKQLVVKKEIKKLLNIWDYIWPSVTSLILGGIGYLFRKKILKK
;
A
#
# COMPACT_ATOMS: atom_id res chain seq x y z
N MET A 1 -72.70 35.19 14.79
CA MET A 1 -72.30 33.84 14.31
C MET A 1 -71.56 33.91 12.99
N PHE A 2 -71.96 34.73 12.03
CA PHE A 2 -71.35 34.89 10.70
C PHE A 2 -69.91 35.38 10.75
N LYS A 3 -69.55 36.30 11.64
CA LYS A 3 -68.17 36.79 11.82
C LYS A 3 -67.20 35.74 12.36
N LYS A 4 -67.69 34.75 13.16
CA LYS A 4 -66.84 33.63 13.62
C LYS A 4 -66.62 32.56 12.56
N ILE A 5 -67.58 32.33 11.66
CA ILE A 5 -67.45 31.38 10.55
C ILE A 5 -66.54 31.95 9.48
N LEU A 6 -66.61 33.26 9.20
CA LEU A 6 -65.69 33.91 8.25
C LEU A 6 -64.22 33.92 8.68
N ASN A 7 -63.95 34.07 10.00
CA ASN A 7 -62.63 34.00 10.56
C ASN A 7 -62.07 32.55 10.54
N ILE A 8 -62.90 31.54 10.71
CA ILE A 8 -62.51 30.15 10.61
C ILE A 8 -62.18 29.78 9.17
N PHE A 9 -62.97 30.25 8.19
CA PHE A 9 -62.65 30.06 6.77
C PHE A 9 -61.40 30.81 6.33
N PHE A 10 -61.14 32.00 6.90
CA PHE A 10 -59.91 32.76 6.62
C PHE A 10 -58.67 32.10 7.24
N ILE A 11 -58.79 31.52 8.44
CA ILE A 11 -57.66 30.73 9.03
C ILE A 11 -57.47 29.44 8.32
N ILE A 12 -58.53 28.73 7.87
CA ILE A 12 -58.41 27.50 7.05
C ILE A 12 -57.88 27.83 5.65
N SER A 13 -58.23 28.95 5.03
CA SER A 13 -57.63 29.39 3.75
C SER A 13 -56.16 29.81 3.90
N ILE A 14 -55.76 30.40 5.02
CA ILE A 14 -54.35 30.73 5.30
C ILE A 14 -53.58 29.44 5.57
N CYS A 15 -54.13 28.43 6.26
CA CYS A 15 -53.47 27.13 6.45
C CYS A 15 -53.38 26.31 5.16
N ILE A 16 -54.27 26.49 4.18
CA ILE A 16 -54.22 25.82 2.87
C ILE A 16 -53.25 26.54 1.90
N LEU A 17 -52.92 27.84 2.14
CA LEU A 17 -51.99 28.61 1.33
C LEU A 17 -50.53 28.52 1.82
N PHE A 18 -50.23 27.81 2.93
CA PHE A 18 -48.88 27.61 3.48
C PHE A 18 -48.57 26.15 3.75
N SER A 19 -49.19 25.18 3.06
CA SER A 19 -48.55 23.87 2.91
C SER A 19 -47.51 23.95 1.78
N LYS A 20 -46.45 24.70 1.93
CA LYS A 20 -45.21 24.36 1.26
C LYS A 20 -44.84 23.01 1.85
N ASP A 21 -44.74 22.00 1.01
CA ASP A 21 -44.02 20.75 1.34
C ASP A 21 -42.67 21.17 1.90
N VAL A 22 -42.49 21.02 3.21
CA VAL A 22 -41.21 21.28 3.85
C VAL A 22 -40.34 20.10 3.46
N PHE A 23 -39.56 20.27 2.40
CA PHE A 23 -38.55 19.30 2.01
C PHE A 23 -37.58 19.14 3.19
N ALA A 24 -37.21 17.92 3.54
CA ALA A 24 -36.24 17.66 4.59
C ALA A 24 -34.89 18.25 4.19
N PHE A 25 -34.58 18.31 2.89
CA PHE A 25 -33.41 18.94 2.30
C PHE A 25 -33.86 19.73 1.04
N GLU A 26 -33.35 20.96 0.90
CA GLU A 26 -33.65 21.79 -0.30
C GLU A 26 -32.53 21.57 -1.34
N PHE A 27 -32.67 20.54 -2.18
CA PHE A 27 -31.76 20.28 -3.28
C PHE A 27 -32.03 21.16 -4.50
N VAL A 28 -30.97 21.75 -5.04
CA VAL A 28 -30.98 22.51 -6.28
C VAL A 28 -30.12 21.78 -7.32
N LYS A 29 -30.66 21.50 -8.49
CA LYS A 29 -29.92 20.91 -9.61
C LYS A 29 -28.84 21.88 -10.10
N LEU A 30 -27.64 21.36 -10.31
CA LEU A 30 -26.54 22.16 -10.80
C LEU A 30 -26.81 22.64 -12.23
N THR A 31 -26.49 23.90 -12.53
CA THR A 31 -26.70 24.49 -13.86
C THR A 31 -25.81 23.84 -14.95
N ASN A 32 -24.67 23.27 -14.54
CA ASN A 32 -23.73 22.60 -15.44
C ASN A 32 -24.03 21.10 -15.64
N ASN A 33 -25.21 20.62 -15.25
CA ASN A 33 -25.63 19.25 -15.59
C ASN A 33 -25.91 19.09 -17.10
N PRO A 34 -25.57 17.93 -17.68
CA PRO A 34 -24.94 16.77 -17.06
C PRO A 34 -23.46 17.00 -16.77
N LEU A 35 -22.92 16.31 -15.77
CA LEU A 35 -21.54 16.45 -15.37
C LEU A 35 -20.58 16.01 -16.49
N SER A 36 -19.38 16.59 -16.49
CA SER A 36 -18.32 16.24 -17.42
C SER A 36 -17.66 14.91 -17.00
N VAL A 37 -17.53 13.96 -17.92
CA VAL A 37 -16.89 12.66 -17.66
C VAL A 37 -15.97 12.31 -18.82
N SER A 38 -14.68 12.21 -18.51
CA SER A 38 -13.66 11.77 -19.46
C SER A 38 -13.37 10.28 -19.28
N TYR A 39 -13.30 9.55 -20.38
CA TYR A 39 -13.06 8.12 -20.40
C TYR A 39 -11.66 7.81 -20.93
N ILE A 40 -11.07 6.69 -20.46
CA ILE A 40 -9.98 6.03 -21.15
C ILE A 40 -10.57 5.13 -22.25
N ASP A 41 -9.83 4.93 -23.32
CA ASP A 41 -10.27 4.14 -24.49
C ASP A 41 -11.64 4.59 -25.06
N ASN A 42 -12.44 3.62 -25.50
CA ASN A 42 -13.75 3.84 -26.13
C ASN A 42 -14.93 3.56 -25.18
N TYR A 43 -14.75 3.71 -23.85
CA TYR A 43 -15.86 3.59 -22.92
C TYR A 43 -16.88 4.69 -23.12
N ALA A 44 -18.14 4.36 -22.94
CA ALA A 44 -19.27 5.27 -23.03
C ALA A 44 -20.27 4.99 -21.91
N ASN A 45 -21.23 5.87 -21.71
CA ASN A 45 -22.25 5.83 -20.68
C ASN A 45 -21.69 5.68 -19.25
N GLN A 46 -22.32 6.29 -18.33
CA GLN A 46 -22.12 6.10 -16.91
C GLN A 46 -23.47 5.94 -16.23
N LEU A 47 -23.58 4.92 -15.43
CA LEU A 47 -24.83 4.58 -14.77
C LEU A 47 -24.54 4.13 -13.33
N GLN A 48 -25.45 4.42 -12.40
CA GLN A 48 -25.45 3.82 -11.08
C GLN A 48 -24.16 4.05 -10.27
N ALA A 49 -23.74 5.31 -10.19
CA ALA A 49 -22.53 5.68 -9.48
C ALA A 49 -22.63 5.46 -7.95
N ASN A 50 -21.56 5.00 -7.34
CA ASN A 50 -21.30 5.17 -5.92
C ASN A 50 -20.14 6.15 -5.74
N ILE A 51 -20.41 7.29 -5.16
CA ILE A 51 -19.47 8.40 -5.01
C ILE A 51 -19.21 8.65 -3.53
N PHE A 52 -17.94 8.83 -3.19
CA PHE A 52 -17.48 9.16 -1.84
C PHE A 52 -16.25 10.06 -1.95
N LYS A 53 -15.79 10.62 -0.83
CA LYS A 53 -14.64 11.52 -0.80
C LYS A 53 -13.59 10.98 0.17
N GLU A 54 -12.32 10.98 -0.24
CA GLU A 54 -11.18 10.67 0.62
C GLU A 54 -10.16 11.80 0.49
N GLY A 55 -9.88 12.48 1.61
CA GLY A 55 -9.17 13.74 1.57
C GLY A 55 -9.91 14.72 0.66
N ASP A 56 -9.21 15.32 -0.29
CA ASP A 56 -9.79 16.29 -1.23
C ASP A 56 -10.21 15.68 -2.56
N ILE A 57 -10.04 14.37 -2.73
CA ILE A 57 -10.39 13.67 -3.97
C ILE A 57 -11.76 13.03 -3.84
N TYR A 58 -12.63 13.32 -4.79
CA TYR A 58 -13.86 12.60 -5.00
C TYR A 58 -13.55 11.33 -5.79
N LYS A 59 -13.95 10.20 -5.27
CA LYS A 59 -13.79 8.87 -5.87
C LYS A 59 -15.15 8.30 -6.23
N GLY A 60 -15.22 7.59 -7.35
CA GLY A 60 -16.47 7.00 -7.79
C GLY A 60 -16.26 5.67 -8.50
N ILE A 61 -17.16 4.71 -8.22
CA ILE A 61 -17.28 3.48 -9.01
C ILE A 61 -18.56 3.57 -9.81
N PHE A 62 -18.46 3.47 -11.14
CA PHE A 62 -19.56 3.59 -12.07
C PHE A 62 -19.74 2.32 -12.88
N ALA A 63 -21.00 1.96 -13.19
CA ALA A 63 -21.25 1.00 -14.24
C ALA A 63 -21.02 1.69 -15.59
N ILE A 64 -20.18 1.11 -16.42
CA ILE A 64 -19.73 1.63 -17.72
C ILE A 64 -19.84 0.54 -18.78
N ASN A 65 -19.99 0.91 -20.04
CA ASN A 65 -19.89 -0.04 -21.14
C ASN A 65 -18.90 0.44 -22.20
N LYS A 66 -18.29 -0.52 -22.91
CA LYS A 66 -17.34 -0.29 -23.99
C LYS A 66 -17.97 -0.77 -25.31
N PRO A 67 -18.47 0.11 -26.17
CA PRO A 67 -18.99 -0.31 -27.47
C PRO A 67 -17.94 -1.10 -28.30
N PRO A 68 -18.29 -2.19 -28.97
CA PRO A 68 -19.65 -2.69 -29.21
C PRO A 68 -20.22 -3.67 -28.16
N GLU A 69 -19.60 -3.78 -26.97
CA GLU A 69 -20.11 -4.65 -25.91
C GLU A 69 -21.50 -4.18 -25.44
N THR A 70 -22.35 -5.16 -25.16
CA THR A 70 -23.75 -4.90 -24.77
C THR A 70 -23.94 -5.00 -23.26
N TYR A 71 -22.94 -5.44 -22.51
CA TYR A 71 -22.94 -5.56 -21.06
C TYR A 71 -22.15 -4.41 -20.41
N TYR A 72 -22.45 -4.17 -19.14
CA TYR A 72 -21.73 -3.19 -18.32
C TYR A 72 -20.63 -3.86 -17.51
N SER A 73 -19.51 -3.19 -17.41
CA SER A 73 -18.43 -3.45 -16.46
C SER A 73 -18.37 -2.33 -15.42
N LEU A 74 -17.42 -2.39 -14.47
CA LEU A 74 -17.24 -1.36 -13.45
C LEU A 74 -15.95 -0.58 -13.69
N GLY A 75 -16.04 0.75 -13.67
CA GLY A 75 -14.90 1.66 -13.81
C GLY A 75 -14.70 2.50 -12.56
N TYR A 76 -13.44 2.79 -12.25
CA TYR A 76 -13.03 3.72 -11.21
C TYR A 76 -12.75 5.10 -11.77
N PHE A 77 -13.28 6.11 -11.12
CA PHE A 77 -13.22 7.51 -11.52
C PHE A 77 -12.78 8.40 -10.36
N GLU A 78 -12.10 9.47 -10.68
CA GLU A 78 -11.72 10.53 -9.75
C GLU A 78 -12.15 11.90 -10.24
N SER A 79 -12.33 12.81 -9.28
CA SER A 79 -12.57 14.22 -9.52
C SER A 79 -11.99 15.05 -8.38
N THR A 80 -11.39 16.20 -8.68
CA THR A 80 -10.89 17.16 -7.68
C THR A 80 -11.96 18.16 -7.23
N ASN A 81 -13.02 18.33 -8.02
CA ASN A 81 -14.08 19.31 -7.75
C ASN A 81 -15.49 18.66 -7.60
N GLY A 82 -15.59 17.34 -7.82
CA GLY A 82 -16.86 16.61 -7.78
C GLY A 82 -17.77 16.85 -8.99
N VAL A 83 -17.30 17.52 -10.04
CA VAL A 83 -18.09 17.89 -11.24
C VAL A 83 -17.43 17.34 -12.50
N ASP A 84 -16.13 17.46 -12.63
CA ASP A 84 -15.33 16.97 -13.74
C ASP A 84 -14.69 15.64 -13.35
N TRP A 85 -15.10 14.57 -13.99
CA TRP A 85 -14.73 13.20 -13.65
C TRP A 85 -13.81 12.60 -14.69
N GLN A 86 -12.76 11.92 -14.24
CA GLN A 86 -11.81 11.22 -15.10
C GLN A 86 -11.80 9.73 -14.74
N MET A 87 -12.01 8.88 -15.74
CA MET A 87 -11.80 7.45 -15.59
C MET A 87 -10.31 7.17 -15.39
N LYS A 88 -10.00 6.38 -14.37
CA LYS A 88 -8.63 5.94 -14.09
C LYS A 88 -8.38 4.53 -14.63
N LYS A 89 -9.34 3.63 -14.47
CA LYS A 89 -9.24 2.24 -14.96
C LYS A 89 -10.58 1.52 -14.95
N GLU A 90 -10.67 0.43 -15.68
CA GLU A 90 -11.67 -0.60 -15.47
C GLU A 90 -11.31 -1.39 -14.21
N VAL A 91 -12.27 -1.55 -13.31
CA VAL A 91 -12.08 -2.18 -11.99
C VAL A 91 -12.43 -3.66 -12.04
N LEU A 92 -13.53 -3.98 -12.74
CA LEU A 92 -14.04 -5.33 -12.82
C LEU A 92 -14.84 -5.54 -14.12
N ASN A 93 -14.46 -6.58 -14.86
CA ASN A 93 -15.16 -7.05 -16.04
C ASN A 93 -15.26 -8.59 -15.96
N THR A 94 -16.45 -9.13 -15.97
CA THR A 94 -16.68 -10.58 -15.88
C THR A 94 -17.31 -11.16 -17.14
N GLY A 95 -17.47 -10.33 -18.18
CA GLY A 95 -18.20 -10.71 -19.39
C GLY A 95 -19.71 -10.84 -19.21
N ALA A 96 -20.24 -10.41 -18.05
CA ALA A 96 -21.66 -10.36 -17.72
C ALA A 96 -22.02 -8.95 -17.23
N ASP A 97 -23.29 -8.60 -17.28
CA ASP A 97 -23.79 -7.29 -16.83
C ASP A 97 -23.51 -7.05 -15.35
N LEU A 98 -22.66 -6.08 -15.04
CA LEU A 98 -22.36 -5.61 -13.70
C LEU A 98 -22.96 -4.23 -13.48
N SER A 99 -23.61 -4.04 -12.33
CA SER A 99 -24.32 -2.80 -12.03
C SER A 99 -24.37 -2.50 -10.53
N ASN A 100 -24.88 -1.32 -10.17
CA ASN A 100 -25.14 -0.88 -8.80
C ASN A 100 -23.93 -1.06 -7.86
N PRO A 101 -22.73 -0.58 -8.21
CA PRO A 101 -21.59 -0.69 -7.32
C PRO A 101 -21.82 0.09 -6.03
N SER A 102 -21.28 -0.43 -4.93
CA SER A 102 -21.13 0.30 -3.67
C SER A 102 -19.95 -0.24 -2.87
N VAL A 103 -19.30 0.63 -2.13
CA VAL A 103 -18.11 0.25 -1.38
C VAL A 103 -18.25 0.54 0.11
N ILE A 104 -17.59 -0.29 0.90
CA ILE A 104 -17.30 -0.01 2.30
C ILE A 104 -15.79 -0.15 2.51
N LYS A 105 -15.20 0.83 3.19
CA LYS A 105 -13.76 0.81 3.49
C LYS A 105 -13.49 -0.25 4.55
N THR A 106 -12.45 -1.04 4.33
CA THR A 106 -11.93 -2.06 5.25
C THR A 106 -10.54 -1.67 5.72
N GLN A 107 -9.92 -2.47 6.53
CA GLN A 107 -8.53 -2.24 6.97
C GLN A 107 -7.51 -2.41 5.83
N THR A 108 -7.82 -3.22 4.81
CA THR A 108 -6.91 -3.59 3.73
C THR A 108 -7.32 -3.04 2.35
N GLY A 109 -8.29 -2.15 2.29
CA GLY A 109 -8.82 -1.60 1.03
C GLY A 109 -10.31 -1.41 1.09
N TYR A 110 -11.05 -1.96 0.12
CA TYR A 110 -12.49 -1.83 0.03
C TYR A 110 -13.15 -3.20 -0.18
N LEU A 111 -14.34 -3.37 0.40
CA LEU A 111 -15.27 -4.41 -0.03
C LEU A 111 -16.27 -3.75 -0.99
N LEU A 112 -16.22 -4.17 -2.25
CA LEU A 112 -17.09 -3.69 -3.32
C LEU A 112 -18.31 -4.61 -3.42
N PHE A 113 -19.51 -4.09 -3.18
CA PHE A 113 -20.76 -4.76 -3.48
C PHE A 113 -21.20 -4.39 -4.90
N LEU A 114 -21.76 -5.34 -5.60
CA LEU A 114 -22.22 -5.15 -6.98
C LEU A 114 -23.42 -6.06 -7.28
N THR A 115 -24.18 -5.66 -8.26
CA THR A 115 -25.24 -6.50 -8.86
C THR A 115 -24.68 -7.14 -10.12
N ARG A 116 -24.91 -8.44 -10.27
CA ARG A 116 -24.61 -9.17 -11.49
C ARG A 116 -25.90 -9.82 -12.04
N TYR A 117 -26.09 -9.70 -13.35
CA TYR A 117 -27.17 -10.37 -14.05
C TYR A 117 -26.66 -11.69 -14.62
N ASP A 118 -26.95 -12.78 -13.89
CA ASP A 118 -26.44 -14.10 -14.24
C ASP A 118 -27.33 -14.79 -15.27
N ASP A 119 -26.70 -15.38 -16.27
CA ASP A 119 -27.34 -16.21 -17.29
C ASP A 119 -28.54 -15.51 -17.99
N ASN A 120 -28.56 -14.18 -17.99
CA ASN A 120 -29.65 -13.35 -18.50
C ASN A 120 -31.04 -13.70 -17.90
N THR A 121 -31.05 -14.14 -16.63
CA THR A 121 -32.25 -14.63 -15.97
C THR A 121 -32.60 -13.91 -14.67
N VAL A 122 -31.63 -13.70 -13.76
CA VAL A 122 -31.89 -13.22 -12.40
C VAL A 122 -30.76 -12.32 -11.90
N TYR A 123 -31.10 -11.19 -11.27
CA TYR A 123 -30.17 -10.32 -10.59
C TYR A 123 -29.74 -10.88 -9.23
N ARG A 124 -28.47 -10.81 -8.92
CA ARG A 124 -27.88 -11.26 -7.65
C ARG A 124 -26.86 -10.25 -7.14
N ILE A 125 -26.72 -10.16 -5.81
CA ILE A 125 -25.73 -9.28 -5.18
C ILE A 125 -24.51 -10.11 -4.82
N TYR A 126 -23.38 -9.64 -5.32
CA TYR A 126 -22.05 -10.18 -5.05
C TYR A 126 -21.18 -9.14 -4.35
N SER A 127 -20.05 -9.58 -3.82
CA SER A 127 -18.96 -8.72 -3.38
C SER A 127 -17.64 -9.16 -3.98
N SER A 128 -16.73 -8.19 -4.08
CA SER A 128 -15.32 -8.37 -4.43
C SER A 128 -14.45 -7.61 -3.46
N THR A 129 -13.32 -8.17 -3.06
CA THR A 129 -12.30 -7.46 -2.30
C THR A 129 -11.43 -6.66 -3.25
N CYS A 130 -11.16 -5.40 -2.90
CA CYS A 130 -10.29 -4.50 -3.65
C CYS A 130 -9.24 -3.92 -2.69
N ASP A 131 -8.07 -3.65 -3.20
CA ASP A 131 -7.09 -2.81 -2.51
C ASP A 131 -7.50 -1.32 -2.51
N PHE A 132 -6.67 -0.44 -1.93
CA PHE A 132 -6.94 1.00 -1.88
C PHE A 132 -6.87 1.68 -3.25
N ASP A 133 -6.26 1.04 -4.24
CA ASP A 133 -6.18 1.49 -5.62
C ASP A 133 -7.28 0.90 -6.51
N PHE A 134 -8.25 0.20 -5.93
CA PHE A 134 -9.32 -0.50 -6.65
C PHE A 134 -8.82 -1.57 -7.63
N ASN A 135 -7.75 -2.30 -7.29
CA ASN A 135 -7.49 -3.58 -7.91
C ASN A 135 -8.39 -4.62 -7.25
N CYS A 136 -9.44 -5.00 -7.95
CA CYS A 136 -10.48 -5.85 -7.38
C CYS A 136 -10.31 -7.31 -7.83
N SER A 137 -10.58 -8.25 -6.91
CA SER A 137 -10.59 -9.66 -7.23
C SER A 137 -11.67 -9.98 -8.27
N SER A 138 -11.31 -10.76 -9.29
CA SER A 138 -12.29 -11.31 -10.24
C SER A 138 -13.15 -12.43 -9.63
N ASN A 139 -12.74 -12.99 -8.50
CA ASN A 139 -13.49 -13.99 -7.75
C ASN A 139 -14.57 -13.29 -6.92
N LEU A 140 -15.83 -13.45 -7.32
CA LEU A 140 -16.96 -12.84 -6.67
C LEU A 140 -17.54 -13.75 -5.57
N SER A 141 -17.73 -13.20 -4.38
CA SER A 141 -18.43 -13.86 -3.29
C SER A 141 -19.93 -13.53 -3.35
N GLN A 142 -20.78 -14.52 -3.15
CA GLN A 142 -22.22 -14.34 -3.10
C GLN A 142 -22.62 -13.67 -1.78
N VAL A 143 -23.35 -12.56 -1.85
CA VAL A 143 -23.83 -11.80 -0.68
C VAL A 143 -25.30 -12.05 -0.41
N ILE A 144 -26.16 -11.66 -1.36
CA ILE A 144 -27.61 -11.88 -1.27
C ILE A 144 -28.09 -12.60 -2.53
N MET A 145 -28.61 -13.80 -2.35
CA MET A 145 -29.24 -14.58 -3.43
C MET A 145 -30.75 -14.39 -3.38
N PRO A 146 -31.43 -14.24 -4.52
CA PRO A 146 -32.87 -14.13 -4.51
C PRO A 146 -33.52 -15.45 -4.10
N ASN A 147 -34.58 -15.35 -3.34
CA ASN A 147 -35.49 -16.49 -3.13
C ASN A 147 -36.49 -16.53 -4.28
N THR A 148 -36.16 -17.23 -5.35
CA THR A 148 -36.98 -17.31 -6.58
C THR A 148 -38.32 -17.99 -6.39
N SER A 149 -38.48 -18.77 -5.29
CA SER A 149 -39.77 -19.30 -4.86
C SER A 149 -40.67 -18.23 -4.21
N ASN A 150 -40.05 -17.11 -3.76
CA ASN A 150 -40.79 -15.98 -3.23
C ASN A 150 -41.23 -15.05 -4.37
N TYR A 151 -42.53 -14.79 -4.47
CA TYR A 151 -43.10 -13.92 -5.49
C TYR A 151 -42.46 -12.53 -5.54
N SER A 152 -42.02 -12.00 -4.41
CA SER A 152 -41.36 -10.68 -4.27
C SER A 152 -39.92 -10.61 -4.78
N GLU A 153 -39.26 -11.73 -5.05
CA GLU A 153 -37.86 -11.78 -5.50
C GLU A 153 -37.68 -12.60 -6.79
N LYS A 154 -38.78 -12.95 -7.45
CA LYS A 154 -38.77 -13.84 -8.62
C LYS A 154 -37.81 -13.39 -9.73
N LYS A 155 -37.59 -12.08 -9.89
CA LYS A 155 -36.70 -11.48 -10.90
C LYS A 155 -35.32 -11.09 -10.35
N GLY A 156 -35.14 -11.12 -9.04
CA GLY A 156 -33.86 -10.92 -8.42
C GLY A 156 -33.78 -9.92 -7.28
N VAL A 157 -32.54 -9.73 -6.82
CA VAL A 157 -32.11 -8.76 -5.80
C VAL A 157 -30.92 -7.97 -6.34
N PHE A 158 -30.87 -6.68 -6.03
CA PHE A 158 -29.87 -5.77 -6.62
C PHE A 158 -29.66 -4.51 -5.78
N ALA A 159 -28.75 -3.64 -6.19
CA ALA A 159 -28.43 -2.34 -5.58
C ALA A 159 -28.15 -2.43 -4.07
N GLY A 160 -27.27 -3.36 -3.68
CA GLY A 160 -26.83 -3.49 -2.30
C GLY A 160 -26.06 -2.27 -1.85
N ARG A 161 -26.52 -1.58 -0.76
CA ARG A 161 -25.90 -0.38 -0.19
C ARG A 161 -25.59 -0.62 1.28
N PRO A 162 -24.33 -0.68 1.68
CA PRO A 162 -23.95 -0.93 3.08
C PRO A 162 -24.14 0.31 3.95
N PHE A 163 -24.53 0.07 5.19
CA PHE A 163 -24.56 1.05 6.27
C PHE A 163 -23.97 0.43 7.53
N LYS A 164 -22.91 1.01 8.07
CA LYS A 164 -22.24 0.51 9.26
C LYS A 164 -22.79 1.17 10.53
N GLN A 165 -23.21 0.36 11.49
CA GLN A 165 -23.59 0.80 12.81
C GLN A 165 -22.87 -0.05 13.85
N ASP A 166 -21.98 0.56 14.62
CA ASP A 166 -21.08 -0.14 15.56
C ASP A 166 -20.27 -1.25 14.88
N ASN A 167 -20.38 -2.48 15.38
CA ASN A 167 -19.71 -3.65 14.81
C ASN A 167 -20.56 -4.37 13.74
N ARG A 168 -21.78 -3.88 13.47
CA ARG A 168 -22.71 -4.51 12.52
C ARG A 168 -22.79 -3.69 11.23
N THR A 169 -22.78 -4.38 10.11
CA THR A 169 -23.04 -3.79 8.81
C THR A 169 -24.43 -4.22 8.32
N TYR A 170 -25.26 -3.25 8.05
CA TYR A 170 -26.54 -3.45 7.39
C TYR A 170 -26.38 -3.25 5.87
N LEU A 171 -27.14 -4.01 5.07
CA LEU A 171 -27.17 -3.90 3.63
C LEU A 171 -28.59 -3.65 3.19
N PHE A 172 -28.89 -2.42 2.75
CA PHE A 172 -30.13 -2.10 2.05
C PHE A 172 -30.04 -2.60 0.62
N PHE A 173 -31.10 -3.22 0.11
CA PHE A 173 -31.10 -3.73 -1.26
C PHE A 173 -32.48 -3.71 -1.88
N GLY A 174 -32.50 -3.57 -3.22
CA GLY A 174 -33.70 -3.72 -4.03
C GLY A 174 -34.06 -5.18 -4.22
N ALA A 175 -35.33 -5.48 -4.24
CA ALA A 175 -35.90 -6.77 -4.63
C ALA A 175 -37.00 -6.56 -5.67
N TRP A 176 -36.99 -7.41 -6.70
CA TRP A 176 -37.94 -7.31 -7.80
C TRP A 176 -38.66 -8.63 -8.03
N GLY A 177 -39.99 -8.57 -8.03
CA GLY A 177 -40.87 -9.72 -8.22
C GLY A 177 -42.16 -9.39 -8.93
N GLY A 178 -43.17 -10.28 -8.79
CA GLY A 178 -44.46 -10.09 -9.40
C GLY A 178 -45.30 -9.00 -8.71
N ASP A 179 -44.94 -8.63 -7.49
CA ASP A 179 -45.59 -7.55 -6.71
C ASP A 179 -44.81 -6.23 -6.73
N GLY A 180 -43.93 -6.07 -7.73
CA GLY A 180 -43.15 -4.85 -7.99
C GLY A 180 -41.81 -4.78 -7.24
N PHE A 181 -41.30 -3.56 -7.14
CA PHE A 181 -40.02 -3.27 -6.48
C PHE A 181 -40.23 -3.04 -4.98
N LYS A 182 -39.23 -3.46 -4.20
CA LYS A 182 -39.22 -3.27 -2.74
C LYS A 182 -37.77 -3.05 -2.24
N ILE A 183 -37.64 -2.24 -1.22
CA ILE A 183 -36.35 -2.11 -0.49
C ILE A 183 -36.43 -3.03 0.73
N LYS A 184 -35.46 -3.88 0.84
CA LYS A 184 -35.24 -4.85 1.92
C LYS A 184 -33.95 -4.57 2.66
N LEU A 185 -33.75 -5.26 3.79
CA LEU A 185 -32.59 -5.14 4.64
C LEU A 185 -32.02 -6.52 4.97
N ALA A 186 -30.70 -6.61 5.00
CA ALA A 186 -29.94 -7.69 5.60
C ALA A 186 -28.86 -7.10 6.53
N TYR A 187 -28.27 -7.93 7.37
CA TYR A 187 -27.16 -7.50 8.23
C TYR A 187 -26.12 -8.59 8.35
N SER A 188 -24.90 -8.17 8.66
CA SER A 188 -23.75 -9.02 8.89
C SER A 188 -22.85 -8.44 9.98
N ASP A 189 -22.27 -9.29 10.81
CA ASP A 189 -21.29 -8.92 11.83
C ASP A 189 -19.84 -9.22 11.36
N ASP A 190 -19.68 -9.97 10.24
CA ASP A 190 -18.41 -10.45 9.70
C ASP A 190 -18.17 -10.07 8.22
N LEU A 191 -19.13 -9.40 7.56
CA LEU A 191 -19.15 -9.07 6.14
C LEU A 191 -19.20 -10.27 5.18
N VAL A 192 -19.29 -11.48 5.71
CA VAL A 192 -19.31 -12.75 4.97
C VAL A 192 -20.67 -13.40 5.07
N THR A 193 -21.19 -13.53 6.29
CA THR A 193 -22.47 -14.20 6.58
C THR A 193 -23.57 -13.16 6.74
N TRP A 194 -24.58 -13.20 5.84
CA TRP A 194 -25.66 -12.21 5.80
C TRP A 194 -26.98 -12.79 6.26
N GLN A 195 -27.59 -12.14 7.24
CA GLN A 195 -28.92 -12.47 7.76
C GLN A 195 -29.95 -11.48 7.23
N ARG A 196 -31.04 -11.97 6.70
CA ARG A 196 -32.10 -11.13 6.12
C ARG A 196 -33.15 -10.74 7.16
N CYS A 197 -33.58 -9.50 7.13
CA CYS A 197 -34.81 -9.08 7.79
C CYS A 197 -36.04 -9.65 7.09
N GLN A 198 -37.07 -9.99 7.85
CA GLN A 198 -38.23 -10.72 7.34
C GLN A 198 -39.11 -9.86 6.42
N TYR A 199 -39.25 -8.58 6.71
CA TYR A 199 -40.15 -7.69 6.02
C TYR A 199 -39.46 -6.72 5.05
N ALA A 200 -40.18 -6.21 4.08
CA ALA A 200 -39.73 -5.09 3.24
C ALA A 200 -39.94 -3.77 4.00
N PHE A 201 -39.00 -2.84 3.89
CA PHE A 201 -39.10 -1.54 4.54
C PHE A 201 -39.91 -0.52 3.71
N LEU A 202 -39.74 -0.56 2.36
CA LEU A 202 -40.43 0.35 1.47
C LEU A 202 -40.96 -0.41 0.24
N TYR A 203 -42.21 -0.17 -0.11
CA TYR A 203 -42.87 -0.74 -1.27
C TYR A 203 -42.87 0.24 -2.44
N GLY A 204 -42.62 -0.25 -3.66
CA GLY A 204 -42.51 0.55 -4.87
C GLY A 204 -41.25 1.41 -4.94
N GLY A 205 -40.27 1.16 -4.05
CA GLY A 205 -39.00 1.84 -4.02
C GLY A 205 -37.85 0.95 -4.52
N ASP A 206 -36.79 1.58 -5.03
CA ASP A 206 -35.59 0.95 -5.56
C ASP A 206 -34.35 1.86 -5.43
N GLY A 207 -33.14 1.28 -5.62
CA GLY A 207 -31.88 2.00 -5.58
C GLY A 207 -31.64 2.74 -4.26
N PRO A 208 -31.72 2.06 -3.11
CA PRO A 208 -31.57 2.70 -1.81
C PRO A 208 -30.17 3.27 -1.61
N PHE A 209 -30.09 4.42 -0.93
CA PHE A 209 -28.82 4.98 -0.46
C PHE A 209 -29.00 5.53 0.96
N PRO A 210 -28.40 4.89 1.97
CA PRO A 210 -28.48 5.33 3.36
C PRO A 210 -27.54 6.52 3.62
N TYR A 211 -28.03 7.51 4.36
CA TYR A 211 -27.27 8.67 4.83
C TYR A 211 -27.63 8.96 6.29
N GLN A 212 -26.61 9.02 7.15
CA GLN A 212 -26.80 9.34 8.55
C GLN A 212 -26.51 10.81 8.84
N GLU A 213 -27.42 11.45 9.55
CA GLU A 213 -27.20 12.77 10.12
C GLU A 213 -27.77 12.82 11.53
N ASN A 214 -26.92 13.18 12.51
CA ASN A 214 -27.27 13.15 13.92
C ASN A 214 -27.78 11.76 14.36
N ASN A 215 -28.95 11.70 15.00
CA ASN A 215 -29.58 10.46 15.43
C ASN A 215 -30.62 9.93 14.45
N ASN A 216 -30.57 10.36 13.20
CA ASN A 216 -31.50 9.93 12.15
C ASN A 216 -30.75 9.23 11.02
N LEU A 217 -31.39 8.21 10.48
CA LEU A 217 -30.99 7.56 9.24
C LEU A 217 -31.98 7.93 8.15
N TYR A 218 -31.48 8.55 7.12
CA TYR A 218 -32.20 8.92 5.91
C TYR A 218 -31.90 7.91 4.83
N LEU A 219 -32.94 7.48 4.10
CA LEU A 219 -32.84 6.56 2.98
C LEU A 219 -33.31 7.26 1.72
N PHE A 220 -32.39 7.65 0.86
CA PHE A 220 -32.67 8.18 -0.47
C PHE A 220 -32.94 7.02 -1.42
N TYR A 221 -33.97 7.14 -2.25
CA TYR A 221 -34.35 6.07 -3.18
C TYR A 221 -35.16 6.65 -4.35
N HIS A 222 -35.30 5.90 -5.41
CA HIS A 222 -36.22 6.25 -6.48
C HIS A 222 -37.44 5.31 -6.51
N LYS A 223 -38.53 5.76 -7.07
CA LYS A 223 -39.71 4.90 -7.31
C LYS A 223 -39.53 4.07 -8.57
N SER A 224 -40.33 3.01 -8.69
CA SER A 224 -40.37 2.12 -9.86
C SER A 224 -40.71 2.81 -11.18
N ASP A 225 -41.40 3.95 -11.14
CA ASP A 225 -41.71 4.80 -12.30
C ASP A 225 -40.56 5.75 -12.66
N SER A 226 -39.43 5.73 -11.84
CA SER A 226 -38.25 6.58 -12.01
C SER A 226 -38.57 8.08 -12.12
N SER A 227 -39.66 8.53 -11.49
CA SER A 227 -40.18 9.92 -11.58
C SER A 227 -39.36 10.94 -10.77
N GLY A 228 -38.50 10.46 -9.88
CA GLY A 228 -37.64 11.33 -9.07
C GLY A 228 -37.00 10.58 -7.88
N ILE A 229 -36.18 11.29 -7.13
CA ILE A 229 -35.56 10.81 -5.91
C ILE A 229 -36.41 11.16 -4.70
N ARG A 230 -36.76 10.18 -3.91
CA ARG A 230 -37.53 10.31 -2.66
C ARG A 230 -36.65 10.10 -1.45
N LEU A 231 -37.17 10.45 -0.31
CA LEU A 231 -36.55 10.31 0.99
C LEU A 231 -37.48 9.56 1.94
N ALA A 232 -36.91 8.65 2.72
CA ALA A 232 -37.56 8.11 3.90
C ALA A 232 -36.63 8.27 5.10
N LYS A 233 -37.18 8.32 6.32
CA LYS A 233 -36.44 8.61 7.55
C LYS A 233 -36.80 7.61 8.65
N THR A 234 -35.83 7.20 9.44
CA THR A 234 -35.99 6.50 10.71
C THR A 234 -35.02 7.01 11.76
N SER A 235 -35.28 6.74 13.03
CA SER A 235 -34.33 7.05 14.11
C SER A 235 -33.34 5.88 14.29
N LEU A 236 -32.12 6.19 14.69
CA LEU A 236 -31.12 5.20 15.11
C LEU A 236 -31.38 4.76 16.57
N PRO A 237 -31.00 3.54 16.99
CA PRO A 237 -30.31 2.53 16.20
C PRO A 237 -31.18 1.80 15.19
N LEU A 238 -30.61 1.47 14.02
CA LEU A 238 -31.27 0.68 12.98
C LEU A 238 -31.44 -0.78 13.43
N SER A 239 -32.61 -1.37 13.15
CA SER A 239 -32.91 -2.77 13.38
C SER A 239 -33.82 -3.33 12.29
N CYS A 240 -34.08 -4.63 12.31
CA CYS A 240 -35.04 -5.25 11.39
C CYS A 240 -36.50 -4.80 11.61
N ASP A 241 -36.79 -4.18 12.75
CA ASP A 241 -38.12 -3.67 13.11
C ASP A 241 -38.24 -2.16 12.93
N SER A 242 -37.20 -1.49 12.41
CA SER A 242 -37.23 -0.05 12.16
C SER A 242 -38.28 0.31 11.13
N ASN A 243 -39.05 1.35 11.40
CA ASN A 243 -40.06 1.90 10.48
C ASN A 243 -39.52 3.16 9.81
N PHE A 244 -39.60 3.21 8.49
CA PHE A 244 -39.21 4.36 7.68
C PHE A 244 -40.42 5.19 7.28
N GLU A 245 -40.44 6.46 7.67
CA GLU A 245 -41.46 7.44 7.29
C GLU A 245 -41.07 8.09 5.97
N ASP A 246 -41.97 8.01 4.99
CA ASP A 246 -41.76 8.65 3.67
C ASP A 246 -41.86 10.18 3.79
N GLN A 247 -40.78 10.85 3.40
CA GLN A 247 -40.62 12.31 3.45
C GLN A 247 -40.87 12.99 2.08
N GLY A 248 -41.39 12.24 1.10
CA GLY A 248 -41.69 12.77 -0.22
C GLY A 248 -40.51 12.88 -1.18
N TYR A 249 -40.77 13.54 -2.32
CA TYR A 249 -39.75 13.79 -3.34
C TYR A 249 -38.76 14.85 -2.89
N GLN A 250 -37.46 14.60 -3.12
CA GLN A 250 -36.37 15.56 -2.95
C GLN A 250 -35.95 16.16 -4.30
N LEU A 251 -36.09 15.39 -5.37
CA LEU A 251 -35.85 15.82 -6.75
C LEU A 251 -36.90 15.18 -7.67
N THR A 252 -37.32 15.92 -8.71
CA THR A 252 -38.18 15.43 -9.77
C THR A 252 -37.57 15.65 -11.15
N ARG A 253 -37.99 14.88 -12.13
CA ARG A 253 -37.59 15.01 -13.54
C ARG A 253 -38.18 16.29 -14.13
N ASP A 254 -37.36 17.24 -14.51
CA ASP A 254 -37.76 18.52 -15.07
C ASP A 254 -36.82 19.07 -16.15
N GLN A 255 -35.72 18.35 -16.40
CA GLN A 255 -34.68 18.77 -17.34
C GLN A 255 -34.54 17.79 -18.51
N SER A 256 -34.05 18.26 -19.66
CA SER A 256 -33.84 17.44 -20.85
C SER A 256 -32.91 16.25 -20.65
N TYR A 257 -31.95 16.37 -19.73
CA TYR A 257 -30.95 15.34 -19.43
C TYR A 257 -31.45 14.27 -18.46
N ASP A 258 -32.58 14.44 -17.79
CA ASP A 258 -33.22 13.47 -16.89
C ASP A 258 -34.71 13.22 -17.20
N GLN A 259 -35.20 13.67 -18.34
CA GLN A 259 -36.64 13.67 -18.70
C GLN A 259 -37.30 12.28 -18.67
N ARG A 260 -36.55 11.21 -19.00
CA ARG A 260 -37.09 9.85 -19.07
C ARG A 260 -36.94 9.09 -17.75
N HIS A 261 -35.76 9.15 -17.09
CA HIS A 261 -35.50 8.49 -15.83
C HIS A 261 -34.62 9.33 -14.93
N MET A 262 -34.86 9.24 -13.64
CA MET A 262 -34.00 9.75 -12.56
C MET A 262 -33.90 8.66 -11.49
N ILE A 263 -32.71 8.04 -11.39
CA ILE A 263 -32.50 6.81 -10.61
C ILE A 263 -31.15 6.81 -9.90
N PHE A 264 -30.98 5.90 -8.92
CA PHE A 264 -29.76 5.56 -8.21
C PHE A 264 -29.04 6.75 -7.60
N PRO A 265 -29.58 7.32 -6.50
CA PRO A 265 -28.93 8.40 -5.76
C PRO A 265 -27.63 7.92 -5.13
N SER A 266 -26.67 8.83 -5.03
CA SER A 266 -25.45 8.71 -4.22
C SER A 266 -25.25 10.01 -3.47
N ILE A 267 -25.27 9.96 -2.13
CA ILE A 267 -25.24 11.14 -1.26
C ILE A 267 -23.87 11.29 -0.64
N LEU A 268 -23.39 12.52 -0.64
CA LEU A 268 -22.13 12.90 -0.02
C LEU A 268 -22.32 14.20 0.77
N ASN A 269 -21.86 14.22 2.04
CA ASN A 269 -21.72 15.46 2.79
C ASN A 269 -20.40 16.14 2.38
N ASP A 270 -20.48 17.39 1.95
CA ASP A 270 -19.35 18.16 1.48
C ASP A 270 -19.56 19.66 1.70
N ASN A 271 -18.54 20.34 2.24
CA ASN A 271 -18.53 21.77 2.48
C ASN A 271 -19.76 22.33 3.23
N GLY A 272 -20.24 21.58 4.23
CA GLY A 272 -21.40 22.01 5.05
C GLY A 272 -22.75 21.90 4.35
N GLY A 273 -22.85 21.10 3.30
CA GLY A 273 -24.09 20.77 2.61
C GLY A 273 -24.06 19.35 2.03
N LEU A 274 -25.11 18.96 1.32
CA LEU A 274 -25.19 17.66 0.66
C LEU A 274 -25.05 17.79 -0.85
N LYS A 275 -24.27 16.87 -1.42
CA LYS A 275 -24.20 16.58 -2.84
C LYS A 275 -24.99 15.30 -3.12
N LEU A 276 -26.00 15.38 -3.99
CA LEU A 276 -26.80 14.26 -4.44
C LEU A 276 -26.49 14.00 -5.92
N TYR A 277 -25.70 12.98 -6.17
CA TYR A 277 -25.43 12.50 -7.52
C TYR A 277 -26.52 11.51 -7.92
N TYR A 278 -26.92 11.51 -9.19
CA TYR A 278 -27.92 10.61 -9.71
C TYR A 278 -27.74 10.31 -11.20
N SER A 279 -28.26 9.17 -11.63
CA SER A 279 -28.27 8.80 -13.03
C SER A 279 -29.56 9.34 -13.71
N GLY A 280 -29.38 10.16 -14.72
CA GLY A 280 -30.45 10.71 -15.53
C GLY A 280 -30.45 10.12 -16.94
N LEU A 281 -31.61 9.69 -17.44
CA LEU A 281 -31.78 9.32 -18.84
C LEU A 281 -32.52 10.47 -19.55
N GLY A 282 -31.83 11.08 -20.48
CA GLY A 282 -32.37 12.19 -21.26
C GLY A 282 -33.34 11.75 -22.36
N SER A 283 -33.95 12.74 -23.02
CA SER A 283 -34.78 12.54 -24.18
C SER A 283 -34.07 11.86 -25.35
N ASP A 284 -32.76 12.01 -25.44
CA ASP A 284 -31.85 11.40 -26.42
C ASP A 284 -31.44 9.94 -26.10
N SER A 285 -32.03 9.34 -25.07
CA SER A 285 -31.76 7.95 -24.64
C SER A 285 -30.35 7.69 -24.18
N ARG A 286 -29.61 8.73 -23.66
CA ARG A 286 -28.27 8.60 -23.08
C ARG A 286 -28.32 8.73 -21.57
N TRP A 287 -27.67 7.81 -20.89
CA TRP A 287 -27.44 7.88 -19.44
C TRP A 287 -26.31 8.86 -19.11
N ARG A 288 -26.55 9.68 -18.10
CA ARG A 288 -25.59 10.71 -17.65
C ARG A 288 -25.56 10.81 -16.14
N LEU A 289 -24.39 11.15 -15.61
CA LEU A 289 -24.23 11.55 -14.22
C LEU A 289 -24.68 13.00 -14.05
N ASN A 290 -25.47 13.25 -13.03
CA ASN A 290 -25.97 14.57 -12.68
C ASN A 290 -25.77 14.84 -11.19
N LEU A 291 -25.81 16.13 -10.81
CA LEU A 291 -25.61 16.58 -9.44
C LEU A 291 -26.71 17.59 -9.06
N ALA A 292 -27.26 17.39 -7.89
CA ALA A 292 -28.01 18.39 -7.15
C ALA A 292 -27.36 18.57 -5.76
N CYS A 293 -27.49 19.75 -5.19
CA CYS A 293 -26.80 20.07 -3.94
C CYS A 293 -27.64 20.95 -3.04
N THR A 294 -27.25 21.02 -1.74
CA THR A 294 -27.86 21.92 -0.76
C THR A 294 -26.84 22.94 -0.25
N GLY A 295 -27.28 24.16 0.04
CA GLY A 295 -26.47 25.16 0.72
C GLY A 295 -25.13 25.45 0.04
N GLN A 296 -24.05 25.47 0.83
CA GLN A 296 -22.70 25.79 0.32
C GLN A 296 -22.08 24.69 -0.55
N ALA A 297 -22.59 23.47 -0.49
CA ALA A 297 -22.13 22.40 -1.38
C ALA A 297 -22.41 22.67 -2.87
N CYS A 298 -23.29 23.65 -3.18
CA CYS A 298 -23.56 24.12 -4.54
C CYS A 298 -22.53 25.13 -5.06
N LEU A 299 -21.68 25.67 -4.20
CA LEU A 299 -20.60 26.58 -4.62
C LEU A 299 -19.48 25.76 -5.25
N LEU A 300 -19.40 25.82 -6.56
CA LEU A 300 -18.24 25.28 -7.27
C LEU A 300 -17.02 26.18 -6.99
N PRO A 301 -15.81 25.62 -6.83
CA PRO A 301 -14.61 26.45 -6.85
C PRO A 301 -14.58 27.23 -8.16
N THR A 302 -14.58 28.56 -8.06
CA THR A 302 -14.59 29.43 -9.23
C THR A 302 -13.33 29.20 -10.03
N PRO A 303 -13.39 28.88 -11.34
CA PRO A 303 -12.19 28.84 -12.17
C PRO A 303 -11.59 30.25 -12.22
N THR A 304 -10.33 30.36 -11.91
CA THR A 304 -9.58 31.62 -12.00
C THR A 304 -9.61 32.13 -13.43
N PRO A 305 -10.14 33.34 -13.71
CA PRO A 305 -10.22 33.85 -15.06
C PRO A 305 -8.81 34.20 -15.58
N THR A 306 -8.49 33.69 -16.75
CA THR A 306 -7.32 34.12 -17.54
C THR A 306 -7.44 35.64 -17.84
N PRO A 307 -6.44 36.47 -17.52
CA PRO A 307 -6.53 37.90 -17.74
C PRO A 307 -6.36 38.25 -19.23
N SER A 308 -7.39 38.91 -19.79
CA SER A 308 -7.29 39.65 -21.04
C SER A 308 -6.86 41.11 -20.74
N PRO A 309 -5.95 41.73 -21.51
CA PRO A 309 -5.38 43.04 -21.20
C PRO A 309 -6.32 44.14 -21.62
N THR A 310 -6.72 44.99 -20.67
CA THR A 310 -7.22 46.34 -20.99
C THR A 310 -6.71 47.34 -19.95
N LEU A 311 -6.01 48.34 -20.46
CA LEU A 311 -5.48 49.48 -19.73
C LEU A 311 -6.57 50.48 -19.33
N VAL A 312 -6.50 51.05 -18.13
CA VAL A 312 -6.73 52.46 -17.73
C VAL A 312 -6.80 52.57 -16.18
N PRO A 313 -6.51 53.75 -15.57
CA PRO A 313 -5.61 53.89 -14.43
C PRO A 313 -6.29 54.14 -13.05
N THR A 314 -5.55 53.70 -12.05
CA THR A 314 -5.32 54.23 -10.71
C THR A 314 -6.45 54.73 -9.84
N THR A 315 -6.76 53.92 -8.81
CA THR A 315 -6.82 54.33 -7.39
C THR A 315 -6.34 53.14 -6.54
N THR A 316 -5.43 53.44 -5.65
CA THR A 316 -4.77 52.45 -4.75
C THR A 316 -5.77 51.85 -3.80
N PRO A 317 -6.01 50.51 -3.84
CA PRO A 317 -6.59 49.81 -2.71
C PRO A 317 -5.47 49.09 -1.95
N THR A 318 -5.55 49.12 -0.67
CA THR A 318 -4.78 48.41 0.32
C THR A 318 -4.74 46.91 -0.06
N LEU A 319 -3.55 46.36 -0.28
CA LEU A 319 -3.30 44.99 -0.63
C LEU A 319 -3.77 44.04 0.53
N ILE A 320 -4.82 43.27 0.27
CA ILE A 320 -5.05 42.02 0.97
C ILE A 320 -4.07 41.02 0.34
N PRO A 321 -3.20 40.35 1.10
CA PRO A 321 -2.27 39.38 0.53
C PRO A 321 -3.02 38.26 -0.12
N THR A 322 -2.84 38.06 -1.41
CA THR A 322 -3.18 36.80 -2.09
C THR A 322 -2.49 35.63 -1.38
N PRO A 323 -3.13 34.50 -1.14
CA PRO A 323 -2.45 33.32 -0.64
C PRO A 323 -1.32 32.97 -1.62
N TYR A 324 -0.07 33.11 -1.19
CA TYR A 324 1.07 32.63 -1.97
C TYR A 324 0.90 31.14 -2.21
N ALA A 325 0.96 30.70 -3.46
CA ALA A 325 1.05 29.28 -3.79
C ALA A 325 2.28 28.72 -3.05
N LEU A 326 2.05 27.77 -2.14
CA LEU A 326 3.12 27.18 -1.33
C LEU A 326 4.10 26.45 -2.26
N THR A 327 5.40 26.73 -2.15
CA THR A 327 6.43 26.00 -2.90
C THR A 327 6.35 24.53 -2.54
N PRO A 328 6.24 23.59 -3.51
CA PRO A 328 6.17 22.18 -3.23
C PRO A 328 7.35 21.68 -2.39
N ILE A 329 7.06 20.81 -1.43
CA ILE A 329 8.06 20.14 -0.59
C ILE A 329 8.04 18.66 -0.90
N ILE A 330 9.23 18.09 -1.13
CA ILE A 330 9.42 16.66 -1.29
C ILE A 330 10.24 16.13 -0.11
N ILE A 331 9.70 15.15 0.60
CA ILE A 331 10.40 14.41 1.65
C ILE A 331 10.98 13.14 1.03
N ILE A 332 12.30 12.96 1.15
CA ILE A 332 13.02 11.77 0.70
C ILE A 332 13.49 11.00 1.94
N PRO A 333 12.96 9.80 2.20
CA PRO A 333 13.29 9.04 3.40
C PRO A 333 14.64 8.33 3.31
N GLY A 334 15.11 7.80 4.44
CA GLY A 334 16.35 7.05 4.56
C GLY A 334 16.24 5.56 4.25
N PHE A 335 17.28 4.80 4.63
CA PHE A 335 17.30 3.35 4.46
C PHE A 335 16.09 2.68 5.08
N MET A 336 15.57 1.65 4.37
CA MET A 336 14.52 0.74 4.80
C MET A 336 13.17 1.40 5.13
N ALA A 337 13.04 2.69 4.97
CA ALA A 337 11.77 3.39 5.17
C ALA A 337 10.72 3.04 4.11
N SER A 338 11.16 2.60 2.94
CA SER A 338 10.30 2.24 1.81
C SER A 338 10.32 0.73 1.57
N TRP A 339 9.20 0.20 1.10
CA TRP A 339 9.02 -1.23 0.88
C TRP A 339 8.20 -1.51 -0.37
N ASN A 340 8.50 -2.62 -1.00
CA ASN A 340 7.68 -3.26 -2.03
C ASN A 340 7.87 -4.77 -1.91
N ARG A 341 6.79 -5.52 -1.83
CA ARG A 341 6.79 -6.97 -1.64
C ARG A 341 7.59 -7.70 -2.73
N GLU A 342 7.28 -7.43 -3.98
CA GLU A 342 7.90 -8.14 -5.12
C GLU A 342 9.39 -7.84 -5.22
N ALA A 343 9.77 -6.59 -4.95
CA ALA A 343 11.17 -6.20 -4.98
C ALA A 343 11.98 -6.78 -3.82
N ILE A 344 11.47 -6.74 -2.59
CA ILE A 344 12.22 -7.14 -1.40
C ILE A 344 12.17 -8.66 -1.19
N LEU A 345 10.96 -9.27 -1.21
CA LEU A 345 10.79 -10.69 -0.89
C LEU A 345 11.13 -11.60 -2.08
N HIS A 346 10.90 -11.15 -3.30
CA HIS A 346 11.07 -11.94 -4.52
C HIS A 346 12.20 -11.46 -5.43
N ASN A 347 12.92 -10.38 -5.04
CA ASN A 347 14.02 -9.78 -5.79
C ASN A 347 13.67 -9.45 -7.25
N GLN A 348 12.43 -9.01 -7.48
CA GLN A 348 11.96 -8.56 -8.78
C GLN A 348 12.27 -7.08 -8.99
N THR A 349 12.41 -6.68 -10.25
CA THR A 349 12.47 -5.26 -10.61
C THR A 349 11.05 -4.74 -10.73
N VAL A 350 10.73 -3.69 -9.99
CA VAL A 350 9.44 -3.02 -10.00
C VAL A 350 9.60 -1.57 -10.43
N ASP A 351 8.51 -0.97 -10.88
CA ASP A 351 8.48 0.45 -11.22
C ASP A 351 8.68 1.32 -9.95
N TYR A 352 9.28 2.51 -10.13
CA TYR A 352 9.52 3.43 -8.99
C TYR A 352 8.23 3.82 -8.27
N SER A 353 7.10 3.86 -8.96
CA SER A 353 5.79 4.22 -8.38
C SER A 353 5.19 3.13 -7.51
N ALA A 354 5.72 1.91 -7.54
CA ALA A 354 5.25 0.77 -6.75
C ALA A 354 5.78 0.75 -5.31
N TRP A 355 6.70 1.65 -4.96
CA TRP A 355 7.26 1.74 -3.61
C TRP A 355 6.35 2.54 -2.68
N LYS A 356 6.26 2.12 -1.43
CA LYS A 356 5.47 2.77 -0.38
C LYS A 356 6.31 3.02 0.87
N LEU A 357 6.00 4.08 1.61
CA LEU A 357 6.51 4.24 2.98
C LEU A 357 5.84 3.19 3.87
N GLN A 358 6.63 2.53 4.71
CA GLN A 358 6.10 1.51 5.62
C GLN A 358 5.32 2.11 6.79
N ASN A 359 4.22 1.47 7.16
CA ASN A 359 3.35 1.91 8.24
C ASN A 359 4.02 1.92 9.62
N PHE A 360 5.08 1.14 9.81
CA PHE A 360 5.86 1.11 11.06
C PHE A 360 6.92 2.22 11.14
N VAL A 361 7.25 2.88 10.03
CA VAL A 361 8.22 3.99 9.99
C VAL A 361 7.50 5.27 10.38
N LYS A 362 7.74 5.74 11.62
CA LYS A 362 7.06 6.89 12.23
C LYS A 362 7.91 8.17 12.30
N GLU A 363 9.14 8.09 11.86
CA GLU A 363 10.11 9.16 11.90
C GLU A 363 9.63 10.41 11.13
N TYR A 364 8.92 10.22 10.04
CA TYR A 364 8.47 11.32 9.17
C TYR A 364 7.10 11.88 9.55
N ASP A 365 6.30 11.19 10.39
CA ASP A 365 4.94 11.57 10.75
C ASP A 365 4.89 12.97 11.38
N GLY A 366 5.88 13.33 12.21
CA GLY A 366 5.97 14.64 12.84
C GLY A 366 6.09 15.78 11.83
N LEU A 367 7.05 15.69 10.92
CA LEU A 367 7.27 16.67 9.86
C LEU A 367 6.08 16.74 8.90
N ILE A 368 5.55 15.60 8.46
CA ILE A 368 4.38 15.53 7.56
C ILE A 368 3.16 16.19 8.21
N ASN A 369 2.84 15.84 9.45
CA ASN A 369 1.69 16.40 10.16
C ASN A 369 1.87 17.89 10.47
N THR A 370 3.09 18.32 10.78
CA THR A 370 3.41 19.74 10.95
C THR A 370 3.15 20.52 9.66
N LEU A 371 3.64 20.03 8.51
CA LEU A 371 3.41 20.66 7.22
C LEU A 371 1.92 20.72 6.88
N LYS A 372 1.16 19.65 7.15
CA LYS A 372 -0.31 19.63 7.01
C LYS A 372 -0.99 20.68 7.89
N ASN A 373 -0.59 20.81 9.14
CA ASN A 373 -1.13 21.84 10.05
C ASN A 373 -0.85 23.27 9.57
N ILE A 374 0.21 23.46 8.81
CA ILE A 374 0.59 24.76 8.21
C ILE A 374 -0.21 25.04 6.92
N GLY A 375 -0.84 24.01 6.33
CA GLY A 375 -1.66 24.13 5.12
C GLY A 375 -1.10 23.44 3.88
N TYR A 376 -0.03 22.66 4.02
CA TYR A 376 0.44 21.78 2.95
C TYR A 376 -0.51 20.59 2.78
N GLN A 377 -0.65 20.12 1.53
CA GLN A 377 -1.55 19.04 1.17
C GLN A 377 -0.78 17.93 0.44
N GLU A 378 -0.93 16.70 0.91
CA GLU A 378 -0.29 15.54 0.27
C GLU A 378 -0.73 15.39 -1.18
N ASN A 379 0.22 15.04 -2.05
CA ASN A 379 0.04 14.91 -3.50
C ASN A 379 -0.41 16.18 -4.24
N VAL A 380 -0.38 17.35 -3.58
CA VAL A 380 -0.64 18.67 -4.19
C VAL A 380 0.60 19.53 -4.11
N ASN A 381 1.11 19.78 -2.91
CA ASN A 381 2.32 20.56 -2.64
C ASN A 381 3.19 19.97 -1.51
N LEU A 382 2.80 18.81 -0.97
CA LEU A 382 3.59 17.96 -0.10
C LEU A 382 3.70 16.57 -0.72
N PHE A 383 4.91 16.14 -1.02
CA PHE A 383 5.18 14.87 -1.67
C PHE A 383 6.15 14.04 -0.84
N LEU A 384 5.96 12.74 -0.89
CA LEU A 384 6.86 11.76 -0.31
C LEU A 384 7.39 10.89 -1.45
N PHE A 385 8.71 10.73 -1.53
CA PHE A 385 9.34 9.87 -2.53
C PHE A 385 9.87 8.59 -1.89
N PRO A 386 9.07 7.52 -1.77
CA PRO A 386 9.55 6.19 -1.42
C PRO A 386 10.27 5.57 -2.62
N TYR A 387 11.36 4.82 -2.37
CA TYR A 387 12.22 4.29 -3.43
C TYR A 387 12.92 2.99 -3.01
N ASP A 388 13.52 2.29 -3.98
CA ASP A 388 14.37 1.12 -3.74
C ASP A 388 15.71 1.52 -3.12
N TRP A 389 15.77 1.54 -1.80
CA TRP A 389 16.96 1.91 -1.03
C TRP A 389 18.16 0.98 -1.23
N ARG A 390 18.01 -0.14 -1.93
CA ARG A 390 19.09 -1.08 -2.26
C ARG A 390 19.89 -0.63 -3.49
N GLN A 391 19.22 0.10 -4.40
CA GLN A 391 19.78 0.52 -5.68
C GLN A 391 20.89 1.56 -5.54
N SER A 392 21.69 1.73 -6.61
CA SER A 392 22.66 2.81 -6.66
C SER A 392 21.97 4.18 -6.55
N ILE A 393 22.65 5.15 -5.96
CA ILE A 393 22.12 6.52 -5.83
C ILE A 393 21.84 7.14 -7.20
N GLU A 394 22.63 6.79 -8.21
CA GLU A 394 22.39 7.26 -9.57
C GLU A 394 21.03 6.78 -10.09
N LYS A 395 20.75 5.48 -10.00
CA LYS A 395 19.45 4.91 -10.39
C LYS A 395 18.29 5.54 -9.61
N THR A 396 18.45 5.67 -8.29
CA THR A 396 17.45 6.31 -7.43
C THR A 396 17.20 7.77 -7.81
N THR A 397 18.24 8.49 -8.21
CA THR A 397 18.14 9.88 -8.68
C THR A 397 17.38 9.98 -10.01
N ASP A 398 17.56 9.02 -10.91
CA ASP A 398 16.85 8.97 -12.20
C ASP A 398 15.36 8.59 -11.98
N ASP A 399 15.06 7.69 -11.03
CA ASP A 399 13.69 7.37 -10.61
C ASP A 399 13.03 8.59 -9.97
N PHE A 400 13.77 9.35 -9.15
CA PHE A 400 13.28 10.59 -8.57
C PHE A 400 12.96 11.65 -9.64
N TYR A 401 13.80 11.79 -10.65
CA TYR A 401 13.50 12.67 -11.79
C TYR A 401 12.19 12.26 -12.48
N SER A 402 11.99 10.97 -12.73
CA SER A 402 10.78 10.42 -13.35
C SER A 402 9.54 10.64 -12.47
N TYR A 403 9.68 10.48 -11.15
CA TYR A 403 8.65 10.78 -10.18
C TYR A 403 8.22 12.26 -10.25
N LEU A 404 9.18 13.19 -10.27
CA LEU A 404 8.92 14.62 -10.32
C LEU A 404 8.29 15.05 -11.64
N GLN A 405 8.69 14.45 -12.77
CA GLN A 405 8.04 14.67 -14.05
C GLN A 405 6.54 14.34 -13.98
N THR A 406 6.18 13.26 -13.31
CA THR A 406 4.78 12.83 -13.20
C THR A 406 3.99 13.64 -12.17
N LYS A 407 4.60 13.99 -11.03
CA LYS A 407 3.89 14.55 -9.88
C LYS A 407 3.88 16.08 -9.82
N ILE A 408 4.88 16.74 -10.40
CA ILE A 408 5.05 18.19 -10.28
C ILE A 408 5.13 18.85 -11.65
N TRP A 409 6.00 18.36 -12.54
CA TRP A 409 6.30 19.05 -13.80
C TRP A 409 5.35 18.72 -14.93
N ASN A 410 4.47 17.74 -14.77
CA ASN A 410 3.36 17.51 -15.70
C ASN A 410 2.49 18.78 -15.84
N ASP A 411 2.27 19.48 -14.72
CA ASP A 411 1.39 20.67 -14.66
C ASP A 411 2.16 21.98 -14.87
N ASP A 412 3.39 22.09 -14.33
CA ASP A 412 4.29 23.21 -14.54
C ASP A 412 5.76 22.75 -14.69
N PRO A 413 6.27 22.66 -15.92
CA PRO A 413 7.66 22.27 -16.18
C PRO A 413 8.73 23.17 -15.52
N ASN A 414 8.38 24.38 -15.09
CA ASN A 414 9.29 25.32 -14.46
C ASN A 414 9.14 25.40 -12.93
N GLN A 415 8.21 24.64 -12.35
CA GLN A 415 7.98 24.63 -10.91
C GLN A 415 9.26 24.26 -10.17
N LYS A 416 9.74 25.17 -9.33
CA LYS A 416 10.81 24.90 -8.38
C LYS A 416 10.24 24.26 -7.12
N MET A 417 11.05 23.46 -6.43
CA MET A 417 10.65 22.73 -5.25
C MET A 417 11.68 22.82 -4.13
N ASN A 418 11.22 22.57 -2.92
CA ASN A 418 12.04 22.31 -1.74
C ASN A 418 12.22 20.80 -1.56
N ILE A 419 13.40 20.39 -1.13
CA ILE A 419 13.70 19.00 -0.79
C ILE A 419 14.09 18.94 0.68
N VAL A 420 13.47 18.01 1.43
CA VAL A 420 13.92 17.62 2.77
C VAL A 420 14.29 16.14 2.70
N GLY A 421 15.59 15.87 2.71
CA GLY A 421 16.10 14.50 2.61
C GLY A 421 16.74 14.03 3.92
N HIS A 422 16.31 12.89 4.45
CA HIS A 422 16.87 12.30 5.67
C HIS A 422 17.82 11.16 5.33
N SER A 423 18.99 11.12 6.00
CA SER A 423 19.94 10.02 5.86
C SER A 423 20.33 9.80 4.38
N LEU A 424 20.16 8.60 3.83
CA LEU A 424 20.38 8.31 2.40
C LEU A 424 19.55 9.24 1.50
N GLY A 425 18.33 9.59 1.90
CA GLY A 425 17.46 10.48 1.12
C GLY A 425 18.03 11.87 0.92
N GLY A 426 18.81 12.40 1.89
CA GLY A 426 19.49 13.69 1.70
C GLY A 426 20.67 13.60 0.71
N LEU A 427 21.31 12.44 0.63
CA LEU A 427 22.33 12.20 -0.38
C LEU A 427 21.70 12.08 -1.79
N VAL A 428 20.57 11.39 -1.92
CA VAL A 428 19.78 11.35 -3.16
C VAL A 428 19.36 12.78 -3.59
N GLY A 429 18.80 13.56 -2.67
CA GLY A 429 18.39 14.96 -2.91
C GLY A 429 19.57 15.84 -3.35
N ARG A 430 20.75 15.67 -2.71
CA ARG A 430 21.97 16.36 -3.09
C ARG A 430 22.40 16.04 -4.53
N ILE A 431 22.54 14.76 -4.87
CA ILE A 431 22.99 14.33 -6.20
C ILE A 431 21.99 14.78 -7.27
N PHE A 432 20.70 14.69 -6.97
CA PHE A 432 19.67 15.24 -7.85
C PHE A 432 19.85 16.75 -8.11
N ALA A 433 20.10 17.52 -7.05
CA ALA A 433 20.29 18.97 -7.17
C ALA A 433 21.54 19.35 -7.97
N GLN A 434 22.63 18.59 -7.83
CA GLN A 434 23.84 18.81 -8.65
C GLN A 434 23.57 18.57 -10.15
N LYS A 435 22.64 17.67 -10.49
CA LYS A 435 22.20 17.42 -11.86
C LYS A 435 21.16 18.45 -12.36
N ASN A 436 20.34 19.03 -11.47
CA ASN A 436 19.12 19.78 -11.82
C ASN A 436 18.94 21.03 -10.93
N LYS A 437 19.99 21.81 -10.71
CA LYS A 437 19.95 22.93 -9.74
C LYS A 437 18.91 24.01 -10.06
N GLU A 438 18.58 24.19 -11.35
CA GLU A 438 17.57 25.17 -11.78
C GLU A 438 16.14 24.80 -11.34
N LYS A 439 15.90 23.55 -10.99
CA LYS A 439 14.62 23.01 -10.50
C LYS A 439 14.45 23.15 -8.98
N ILE A 440 15.51 23.50 -8.28
CA ILE A 440 15.55 23.54 -6.83
C ILE A 440 15.35 24.97 -6.33
N ASN A 441 14.54 25.13 -5.29
CA ASN A 441 14.46 26.32 -4.48
C ASN A 441 15.39 26.21 -3.27
N GLN A 442 15.25 25.17 -2.45
CA GLN A 442 16.08 24.90 -1.28
C GLN A 442 16.18 23.39 -1.01
N ILE A 443 17.33 22.94 -0.50
CA ILE A 443 17.53 21.59 0.01
C ILE A 443 17.92 21.66 1.46
N ILE A 444 17.22 20.91 2.30
CA ILE A 444 17.57 20.62 3.67
C ILE A 444 17.94 19.14 3.76
N SER A 445 19.20 18.88 4.00
CA SER A 445 19.72 17.54 4.19
C SER A 445 19.86 17.26 5.69
N VAL A 446 19.25 16.18 6.17
CA VAL A 446 19.16 15.88 7.60
C VAL A 446 19.91 14.58 7.91
N GLY A 447 21.03 14.66 8.65
CA GLY A 447 21.82 13.51 9.06
C GLY A 447 22.40 12.67 7.92
N SER A 448 22.79 13.28 6.79
CA SER A 448 23.14 12.53 5.57
C SER A 448 24.64 12.32 5.42
N PRO A 449 25.07 11.14 4.92
CA PRO A 449 26.50 10.79 4.80
C PRO A 449 27.12 11.34 3.50
N HIS A 450 27.31 12.66 3.39
CA HIS A 450 27.81 13.32 2.17
C HIS A 450 29.22 12.92 1.75
N PHE A 451 30.01 12.42 2.69
CA PHE A 451 31.37 11.90 2.43
C PHE A 451 31.49 10.39 2.72
N GLY A 452 30.34 9.70 2.85
CA GLY A 452 30.30 8.27 3.08
C GLY A 452 30.30 7.86 4.55
N ALA A 453 30.24 6.54 4.79
CA ALA A 453 30.11 5.95 6.12
C ALA A 453 30.97 4.68 6.26
N ALA A 454 31.74 4.59 7.34
CA ALA A 454 32.66 3.49 7.59
C ALA A 454 31.95 2.13 7.86
N GLN A 455 30.69 2.14 8.20
CA GLN A 455 29.86 0.95 8.43
C GLN A 455 29.83 0.00 7.23
N PHE A 456 30.04 0.48 6.01
CA PHE A 456 30.02 -0.35 4.79
C PHE A 456 31.35 -1.09 4.51
N TYR A 457 32.39 -0.90 5.33
CA TYR A 457 33.68 -1.58 5.13
C TYR A 457 33.56 -3.10 5.26
N LYS A 458 33.14 -3.62 6.41
CA LYS A 458 32.98 -5.06 6.63
C LYS A 458 32.00 -5.73 5.68
N PRO A 459 30.81 -5.16 5.40
CA PRO A 459 29.87 -5.72 4.43
C PRO A 459 30.47 -5.87 3.03
N LEU A 460 31.17 -4.88 2.53
CA LEU A 460 31.78 -4.91 1.19
C LEU A 460 33.04 -5.75 1.11
N GLU A 461 33.87 -5.80 2.20
CA GLU A 461 35.11 -6.52 2.25
C GLU A 461 34.93 -8.02 2.54
N ALA A 462 33.92 -8.40 3.35
CA ALA A 462 33.77 -9.78 3.80
C ALA A 462 32.30 -10.27 3.86
N GLY A 463 31.32 -9.37 3.65
CA GLY A 463 29.90 -9.68 3.90
C GLY A 463 29.54 -9.73 5.39
N GLU A 464 30.45 -9.31 6.27
CA GLU A 464 30.19 -9.27 7.71
C GLU A 464 29.41 -8.01 8.08
N ILE A 465 28.31 -8.19 8.81
CA ILE A 465 27.51 -7.09 9.32
C ILE A 465 27.51 -7.11 10.84
N ASP A 466 27.92 -6.00 11.44
CA ASP A 466 27.90 -5.84 12.90
C ASP A 466 26.49 -5.48 13.36
N ARG A 467 26.02 -6.17 14.42
CA ARG A 467 24.72 -5.87 15.00
C ARG A 467 24.71 -4.48 15.63
N ALA A 468 23.86 -3.60 15.11
CA ALA A 468 23.74 -2.21 15.56
C ALA A 468 22.30 -1.80 15.92
N ASN A 469 21.31 -2.68 15.72
CA ASN A 469 19.89 -2.40 15.95
C ASN A 469 19.39 -1.09 15.28
N THR A 470 19.90 -0.81 14.08
CA THR A 470 19.53 0.34 13.25
C THR A 470 18.82 -0.13 11.98
N PHE A 471 18.13 0.78 11.31
CA PHE A 471 17.53 0.47 10.00
C PHE A 471 18.58 0.05 8.96
N LEU A 472 19.80 0.62 9.01
CA LEU A 472 20.88 0.20 8.12
C LEU A 472 21.28 -1.26 8.37
N TRP A 473 21.52 -1.63 9.62
CA TRP A 473 21.82 -3.01 9.99
C TRP A 473 20.70 -3.98 9.57
N LEU A 474 19.44 -3.58 9.79
CA LEU A 474 18.29 -4.41 9.43
C LEU A 474 18.15 -4.55 7.91
N ALA A 475 18.45 -3.49 7.14
CA ALA A 475 18.47 -3.52 5.68
C ALA A 475 19.50 -4.53 5.14
N GLU A 476 20.74 -4.47 5.65
CA GLU A 476 21.81 -5.41 5.29
C GLU A 476 21.43 -6.85 5.65
N LYS A 477 20.85 -7.05 6.83
CA LYS A 477 20.40 -8.36 7.31
C LYS A 477 19.31 -8.95 6.41
N ILE A 478 18.32 -8.17 6.04
CA ILE A 478 17.24 -8.57 5.15
C ILE A 478 17.77 -8.91 3.75
N VAL A 479 18.68 -8.10 3.20
CA VAL A 479 19.32 -8.40 1.92
C VAL A 479 20.01 -9.77 1.95
N LEU A 480 20.77 -10.06 2.99
CA LEU A 480 21.46 -11.35 3.14
C LEU A 480 20.46 -12.50 3.30
N ILE A 481 19.46 -12.37 4.17
CA ILE A 481 18.52 -13.46 4.47
C ILE A 481 17.64 -13.79 3.26
N LEU A 482 17.15 -12.79 2.55
CA LEU A 482 16.17 -12.98 1.49
C LEU A 482 16.79 -13.24 0.11
N ASN A 483 17.99 -12.70 -0.15
CA ASN A 483 18.54 -12.64 -1.51
C ASN A 483 19.81 -13.49 -1.72
N LYS A 484 20.36 -14.07 -0.68
CA LYS A 484 21.56 -14.93 -0.81
C LYS A 484 21.22 -16.25 -1.47
N SER A 485 21.92 -16.60 -2.54
CA SER A 485 21.84 -17.93 -3.14
C SER A 485 22.75 -18.93 -2.41
N THR A 486 22.43 -20.24 -2.53
CA THR A 486 23.13 -21.31 -1.77
C THR A 486 24.65 -21.37 -2.02
N LEU A 487 25.12 -20.90 -3.17
CA LEU A 487 26.53 -20.93 -3.57
C LEU A 487 27.20 -19.56 -3.53
N GLU A 488 26.47 -18.51 -3.14
CA GLU A 488 26.97 -17.14 -3.13
C GLU A 488 27.52 -16.79 -1.73
N SER A 489 28.67 -16.12 -1.66
CA SER A 489 29.16 -15.59 -0.38
C SER A 489 28.40 -14.33 0.02
N ASP A 490 28.35 -14.01 1.31
CA ASP A 490 27.67 -12.81 1.83
C ASP A 490 28.23 -11.53 1.18
N ARG A 491 29.54 -11.46 1.02
CA ARG A 491 30.20 -10.35 0.31
C ARG A 491 29.69 -10.16 -1.12
N VAL A 492 29.56 -11.25 -1.89
CA VAL A 492 29.06 -11.18 -3.26
C VAL A 492 27.58 -10.83 -3.30
N THR A 493 26.80 -11.34 -2.36
CA THR A 493 25.38 -10.97 -2.21
C THR A 493 25.22 -9.48 -1.94
N ILE A 494 25.96 -8.92 -0.97
CA ILE A 494 25.94 -7.47 -0.69
C ILE A 494 26.37 -6.66 -1.91
N ALA A 495 27.47 -7.02 -2.56
CA ALA A 495 27.97 -6.28 -3.70
C ALA A 495 26.99 -6.26 -4.90
N ASN A 496 26.23 -7.36 -5.11
CA ASN A 496 25.29 -7.50 -6.23
C ASN A 496 23.88 -7.04 -5.93
N ARG A 497 23.42 -7.18 -4.68
CA ARG A 497 22.03 -6.92 -4.29
C ARG A 497 21.82 -5.63 -3.50
N PHE A 498 22.94 -5.00 -3.11
CA PHE A 498 22.94 -3.78 -2.34
C PHE A 498 23.97 -2.77 -2.90
N PRO A 499 23.86 -2.40 -4.18
CA PRO A 499 24.85 -1.54 -4.84
C PRO A 499 25.04 -0.18 -4.17
N VAL A 500 24.03 0.38 -3.48
CA VAL A 500 24.16 1.61 -2.70
C VAL A 500 25.26 1.56 -1.65
N ALA A 501 25.59 0.38 -1.11
CA ALA A 501 26.67 0.21 -0.13
C ALA A 501 28.00 0.77 -0.65
N LYS A 502 28.28 0.59 -1.94
CA LYS A 502 29.48 1.14 -2.59
C LYS A 502 29.40 2.65 -2.80
N ASP A 503 28.20 3.18 -3.09
CA ASP A 503 27.98 4.61 -3.29
C ASP A 503 28.06 5.41 -1.99
N VAL A 504 27.88 4.75 -0.83
CA VAL A 504 28.01 5.35 0.50
C VAL A 504 29.33 4.95 1.22
N PHE A 505 30.23 4.25 0.54
CA PHE A 505 31.56 3.95 1.09
C PHE A 505 32.35 5.25 1.34
N PRO A 506 33.20 5.33 2.37
CA PRO A 506 33.93 6.56 2.72
C PRO A 506 34.79 7.13 1.59
N THR A 507 34.83 8.46 1.50
CA THR A 507 35.74 9.22 0.63
C THR A 507 36.88 9.91 1.43
N PHE A 508 37.02 9.56 2.71
CA PHE A 508 38.05 10.04 3.63
C PHE A 508 38.82 8.87 4.24
N ASN A 509 40.05 9.11 4.76
CA ASN A 509 40.81 8.07 5.46
C ASN A 509 40.04 7.64 6.71
N PHE A 510 39.83 6.33 6.85
CA PHE A 510 39.09 5.71 7.95
C PHE A 510 39.71 4.40 8.42
N LEU A 511 40.80 3.97 7.81
CA LEU A 511 41.60 2.81 8.23
C LEU A 511 42.93 3.24 8.82
N LYS A 512 43.40 2.49 9.82
CA LYS A 512 44.70 2.64 10.43
C LYS A 512 45.38 1.28 10.49
N ASP A 513 46.71 1.29 10.37
CA ASP A 513 47.50 0.11 10.63
C ASP A 513 47.61 -0.17 12.15
N THR A 514 48.22 -1.30 12.53
CA THR A 514 48.43 -1.69 13.94
C THR A 514 49.36 -0.76 14.71
N THR A 515 50.05 0.16 14.03
CA THR A 515 50.92 1.18 14.65
C THR A 515 50.19 2.54 14.79
N GLY A 516 48.98 2.64 14.29
CA GLY A 516 48.12 3.83 14.35
C GLY A 516 48.28 4.80 13.18
N ASN A 517 49.09 4.47 12.16
CA ASN A 517 49.21 5.30 10.96
C ASN A 517 47.95 5.17 10.08
N GLU A 518 47.49 6.28 9.53
CA GLU A 518 46.35 6.29 8.58
C GLU A 518 46.75 5.60 7.27
N ILE A 519 45.83 4.78 6.75
CA ILE A 519 45.94 4.18 5.42
C ILE A 519 45.14 5.07 4.45
N SER A 520 45.78 5.44 3.36
CA SER A 520 45.14 6.31 2.35
C SER A 520 43.99 5.59 1.69
N ILE A 521 42.83 6.30 1.54
CA ILE A 521 41.70 5.80 0.78
C ILE A 521 42.08 5.47 -0.68
N ASN A 522 43.12 6.09 -1.23
CA ASN A 522 43.61 5.84 -2.58
C ASN A 522 44.32 4.49 -2.74
N ASP A 523 44.75 3.87 -1.63
CA ASP A 523 45.44 2.59 -1.63
C ASP A 523 44.47 1.41 -1.48
N LEU A 524 43.21 1.65 -1.18
CA LEU A 524 42.19 0.61 -1.01
C LEU A 524 41.74 -0.01 -2.33
N SER A 525 41.39 -1.29 -2.29
CA SER A 525 40.83 -2.04 -3.41
C SER A 525 39.42 -1.54 -3.78
N ILE A 526 38.62 -1.21 -2.77
CA ILE A 526 37.27 -0.62 -2.94
C ILE A 526 37.39 0.89 -2.79
N LYS A 527 36.89 1.60 -3.81
CA LYS A 527 36.90 3.07 -3.83
C LYS A 527 35.52 3.57 -4.19
N ASN A 528 35.09 4.61 -3.51
CA ASN A 528 33.86 5.30 -3.85
C ASN A 528 34.12 6.35 -4.95
N SER A 529 34.22 5.90 -6.19
CA SER A 529 34.39 6.79 -7.33
C SER A 529 33.17 7.68 -7.58
N PHE A 530 31.97 7.22 -7.18
CA PHE A 530 30.72 7.93 -7.31
C PHE A 530 30.72 9.23 -6.46
N LEU A 531 30.85 9.14 -5.15
CA LEU A 531 30.92 10.34 -4.31
C LEU A 531 32.17 11.19 -4.59
N THR A 532 33.31 10.56 -4.89
CA THR A 532 34.52 11.31 -5.26
C THR A 532 34.26 12.21 -6.48
N PHE A 533 33.54 11.74 -7.48
CA PHE A 533 33.14 12.53 -8.64
C PHE A 533 32.19 13.69 -8.24
N TYR A 534 31.11 13.39 -7.54
CA TYR A 534 30.11 14.42 -7.17
C TYR A 534 30.62 15.39 -6.09
N ASN A 535 31.59 15.03 -5.27
CA ASN A 535 32.21 15.95 -4.30
C ASN A 535 32.96 17.09 -4.99
N GLN A 536 33.47 16.90 -6.23
CA GLN A 536 34.15 17.95 -6.99
C GLN A 536 33.25 19.15 -7.35
N THR A 537 31.96 18.90 -7.53
CA THR A 537 30.95 19.93 -7.92
C THR A 537 29.97 20.25 -6.81
N PHE A 538 30.14 19.72 -5.61
CA PHE A 538 29.20 19.91 -4.52
C PHE A 538 29.04 21.39 -4.12
N SER A 539 30.11 22.16 -4.12
CA SER A 539 30.07 23.59 -3.82
C SER A 539 29.19 24.43 -4.77
N GLU A 540 28.90 23.92 -5.96
CA GLU A 540 28.02 24.62 -6.92
C GLU A 540 26.59 24.77 -6.43
N ILE A 541 26.14 23.90 -5.53
CA ILE A 541 24.77 23.94 -4.97
C ILE A 541 24.72 24.51 -3.54
N PHE A 542 25.85 24.92 -2.93
CA PHE A 542 25.86 25.49 -1.57
C PHE A 542 24.87 26.63 -1.35
N PRO A 543 24.64 27.56 -2.32
CA PRO A 543 23.63 28.61 -2.13
C PRO A 543 22.19 28.10 -1.94
N LEU A 544 21.92 26.84 -2.29
CA LEU A 544 20.59 26.19 -2.22
C LEU A 544 20.57 25.07 -1.18
N PHE A 545 21.66 24.81 -0.47
CA PHE A 545 21.86 23.61 0.33
C PHE A 545 22.23 23.93 1.78
N THR A 546 21.51 23.39 2.73
CA THR A 546 21.87 23.44 4.16
C THR A 546 21.80 22.04 4.75
N ALA A 547 22.85 21.65 5.49
CA ALA A 547 22.85 20.42 6.26
C ALA A 547 22.36 20.66 7.69
N ILE A 548 21.52 19.77 8.18
CA ILE A 548 21.20 19.61 9.60
C ILE A 548 21.85 18.31 10.06
N PHE A 549 22.64 18.34 11.13
CA PHE A 549 23.35 17.14 11.59
C PHE A 549 23.33 17.01 13.11
N GLY A 550 23.44 15.75 13.55
CA GLY A 550 23.56 15.40 14.94
C GLY A 550 25.02 15.27 15.36
N GLU A 551 25.34 15.80 16.55
CA GLU A 551 26.63 15.61 17.19
C GLU A 551 26.39 15.39 18.68
N LYS A 552 26.14 14.13 19.05
CA LYS A 552 25.74 13.79 20.40
C LYS A 552 26.94 13.42 21.27
N ASP A 553 27.75 12.48 20.83
CA ASP A 553 28.92 11.98 21.55
C ASP A 553 29.98 11.42 20.59
N LYS A 554 31.18 11.08 21.09
CA LYS A 554 32.22 10.35 20.33
C LYS A 554 31.94 8.84 20.24
N ASN A 555 30.71 8.46 19.90
CA ASN A 555 30.27 7.07 19.82
C ASN A 555 29.89 6.63 18.40
N THR A 556 30.10 7.50 17.42
CA THR A 556 29.84 7.17 16.00
C THR A 556 31.09 6.49 15.41
N LEU A 557 30.91 5.35 14.75
CA LEU A 557 32.00 4.61 14.11
C LEU A 557 32.76 5.51 13.12
N ALA A 558 34.06 5.73 13.41
CA ALA A 558 34.91 6.55 12.58
C ALA A 558 35.80 5.73 11.64
N GLY A 559 36.09 4.47 12.01
CA GLY A 559 36.92 3.57 11.20
C GLY A 559 37.44 2.37 11.98
N TYR A 560 38.42 1.71 11.39
CA TYR A 560 38.96 0.46 11.93
C TYR A 560 40.48 0.50 11.96
N ILE A 561 41.06 -0.20 12.96
CA ILE A 561 42.44 -0.63 12.95
C ILE A 561 42.49 -2.01 12.30
N ILE A 562 43.31 -2.16 11.28
CA ILE A 562 43.34 -3.38 10.47
C ILE A 562 44.72 -4.08 10.55
N GLU A 563 44.71 -5.39 10.37
CA GLU A 563 45.88 -6.24 10.16
C GLU A 563 45.82 -6.90 8.77
N PRO A 564 46.91 -7.40 8.23
CA PRO A 564 46.91 -8.18 6.99
C PRO A 564 45.94 -9.38 7.07
N GLN A 565 45.34 -9.74 5.95
CA GLN A 565 44.44 -10.93 5.88
C GLN A 565 45.18 -12.16 6.41
N ASN A 566 44.49 -13.01 7.16
CA ASN A 566 44.96 -14.36 7.46
C ASN A 566 44.80 -15.31 6.26
N GLY A 567 45.36 -16.53 6.35
CA GLY A 567 45.33 -17.49 5.25
C GLY A 567 43.93 -17.95 4.88
N LEU A 568 42.96 -17.95 5.81
CA LEU A 568 41.54 -18.29 5.53
C LEU A 568 40.85 -17.15 4.81
N ASP A 569 41.03 -15.91 5.26
CA ASP A 569 40.43 -14.73 4.64
C ASP A 569 40.96 -14.59 3.19
N GLN A 570 42.25 -14.84 2.98
CA GLN A 570 42.87 -14.87 1.64
C GLN A 570 42.23 -15.93 0.74
N LEU A 571 42.00 -17.15 1.26
CA LEU A 571 41.35 -18.24 0.51
C LEU A 571 39.92 -17.89 0.12
N LEU A 572 39.17 -17.21 1.00
CA LEU A 572 37.81 -16.80 0.79
C LEU A 572 37.70 -15.46 0.01
N GLY A 573 38.80 -14.76 -0.18
CA GLY A 573 38.85 -13.44 -0.81
C GLY A 573 38.23 -12.33 0.07
N ASN A 574 38.17 -12.55 1.39
CA ASN A 574 37.69 -11.58 2.36
C ASN A 574 38.81 -10.63 2.77
N TYR A 575 38.45 -9.38 3.05
CA TYR A 575 39.33 -8.35 3.58
C TYR A 575 40.60 -8.10 2.75
N PRO A 576 40.50 -7.90 1.41
CA PRO A 576 41.68 -7.62 0.58
C PRO A 576 42.48 -6.39 1.05
N ASP A 577 41.81 -5.42 1.68
CA ASP A 577 42.44 -4.19 2.20
C ASP A 577 42.89 -4.31 3.65
N GLY A 578 42.61 -5.44 4.32
CA GLY A 578 42.99 -5.73 5.69
C GLY A 578 41.83 -6.03 6.62
N LYS A 579 42.06 -6.95 7.55
CA LYS A 579 41.04 -7.43 8.49
C LYS A 579 40.91 -6.50 9.70
N PRO A 580 39.68 -6.00 10.02
CA PRO A 580 39.48 -5.23 11.25
C PRO A 580 39.75 -6.03 12.51
N ILE A 581 40.58 -5.49 13.41
CA ILE A 581 40.88 -6.03 14.73
C ILE A 581 40.30 -5.15 15.83
N GLU A 582 40.11 -3.86 15.57
CA GLU A 582 39.55 -2.90 16.50
C GLU A 582 38.80 -1.82 15.72
N SER A 583 37.74 -1.25 16.30
CA SER A 583 37.04 -0.07 15.76
C SER A 583 37.36 1.15 16.61
N TYR A 584 37.34 2.33 16.01
CA TYR A 584 37.42 3.59 16.73
C TYR A 584 36.28 4.52 16.35
N SER A 585 35.89 5.38 17.27
CA SER A 585 34.74 6.27 17.15
C SER A 585 35.15 7.73 17.20
N ASP A 586 34.27 8.60 16.68
CA ASP A 586 34.38 10.05 16.76
C ASP A 586 32.98 10.69 16.89
N LEU A 587 32.91 12.01 16.85
CA LEU A 587 31.72 12.80 16.96
C LEU A 587 30.71 12.49 15.82
N GLY A 588 29.43 12.36 16.16
CA GLY A 588 28.35 12.12 15.23
C GLY A 588 27.02 11.84 15.92
N ASP A 589 26.07 11.34 15.17
CA ASP A 589 24.69 11.06 15.60
C ASP A 589 24.45 9.56 15.92
N TYR A 590 25.47 8.82 16.30
CA TYR A 590 25.57 7.36 16.48
C TYR A 590 25.55 6.54 15.19
N LEU A 591 25.16 7.11 14.06
CA LEU A 591 25.21 6.44 12.76
C LEU A 591 26.14 7.18 11.78
N ILE A 592 25.98 8.47 11.62
CA ILE A 592 26.75 9.28 10.67
C ILE A 592 27.69 10.23 11.41
N LEU A 593 28.95 10.23 10.99
CA LEU A 593 29.97 11.16 11.53
C LEU A 593 29.61 12.60 11.20
N SER A 594 29.81 13.51 12.17
CA SER A 594 29.63 14.95 11.96
C SER A 594 30.41 15.45 10.75
N LYS A 595 31.68 15.03 10.58
CA LYS A 595 32.52 15.39 9.43
C LYS A 595 31.93 14.91 8.10
N SER A 596 31.27 13.74 8.07
CA SER A 596 30.63 13.25 6.85
C SER A 596 29.34 14.01 6.51
N ALA A 597 28.63 14.49 7.51
CA ALA A 597 27.37 15.21 7.32
C ALA A 597 27.53 16.71 7.04
N SER A 598 28.63 17.34 7.50
CA SER A 598 28.74 18.80 7.56
C SER A 598 30.04 19.42 7.06
N GLN A 599 31.03 18.62 6.66
CA GLN A 599 32.33 19.18 6.24
C GLN A 599 32.19 20.18 5.09
N ASP A 600 32.72 21.39 5.30
CA ASP A 600 32.72 22.49 4.32
C ASP A 600 31.31 22.90 3.80
N ILE A 601 30.24 22.56 4.51
CA ILE A 601 28.85 22.79 4.16
C ILE A 601 28.25 23.79 5.16
N ASP A 602 27.36 24.72 4.69
CA ASP A 602 26.50 25.49 5.58
C ASP A 602 25.60 24.55 6.37
N SER A 603 25.70 24.59 7.70
CA SER A 603 25.15 23.52 8.53
C SER A 603 24.68 23.99 9.90
N GLU A 604 23.66 23.30 10.41
CA GLU A 604 23.06 23.46 11.70
C GLU A 604 23.26 22.21 12.57
N LYS A 605 23.85 22.38 13.72
CA LYS A 605 24.18 21.29 14.63
C LYS A 605 23.17 21.15 15.76
N PHE A 606 22.79 19.91 16.07
CA PHE A 606 21.97 19.56 17.22
C PHE A 606 22.61 18.47 18.07
N TYR A 607 22.33 18.47 19.38
CA TYR A 607 22.70 17.36 20.28
C TYR A 607 21.63 16.26 20.21
N PHE A 608 21.49 15.65 19.02
CA PHE A 608 20.48 14.63 18.70
C PHE A 608 21.16 13.41 18.08
N ASP A 609 20.53 12.23 18.27
CA ASP A 609 20.89 11.03 17.52
C ASP A 609 20.24 11.02 16.13
N HIS A 610 20.56 9.99 15.34
CA HIS A 610 20.14 9.88 13.95
C HIS A 610 18.62 9.86 13.72
N GLY A 611 17.85 9.30 14.67
CA GLY A 611 16.39 9.31 14.63
C GLY A 611 15.81 10.60 15.20
N GLU A 612 16.43 11.16 16.25
CA GLU A 612 15.98 12.39 16.88
C GLU A 612 16.05 13.59 15.94
N ILE A 613 17.04 13.64 15.05
CA ILE A 613 17.30 14.79 14.20
C ILE A 613 16.20 15.09 13.17
N ILE A 614 15.35 14.13 12.85
CA ILE A 614 14.19 14.32 11.95
C ILE A 614 12.86 14.36 12.72
N THR A 615 12.84 13.89 13.98
CA THR A 615 11.62 13.74 14.77
C THR A 615 11.39 14.85 15.78
N LYS A 616 12.46 15.45 16.33
CA LYS A 616 12.36 16.45 17.39
C LYS A 616 11.81 17.79 16.92
N LYS A 617 10.97 18.42 17.76
CA LYS A 617 10.34 19.72 17.45
C LYS A 617 11.34 20.80 17.06
N GLU A 618 12.48 20.86 17.73
CA GLU A 618 13.52 21.84 17.48
C GLU A 618 14.11 21.69 16.06
N ALA A 619 14.35 20.46 15.63
CA ALA A 619 14.84 20.17 14.28
C ALA A 619 13.76 20.46 13.23
N ILE A 620 12.49 20.09 13.48
CA ILE A 620 11.37 20.39 12.57
C ILE A 620 11.21 21.91 12.43
N LYS A 621 11.23 22.68 13.53
CA LYS A 621 11.20 24.16 13.50
C LYS A 621 12.34 24.73 12.66
N LYS A 622 13.53 24.16 12.81
CA LYS A 622 14.69 24.62 12.03
C LYS A 622 14.53 24.32 10.54
N ILE A 623 14.05 23.14 10.18
CA ILE A 623 13.72 22.80 8.79
C ILE A 623 12.75 23.83 8.20
N LEU A 624 11.66 24.15 8.89
CA LEU A 624 10.68 25.12 8.42
C LEU A 624 11.29 26.53 8.29
N SER A 625 12.10 26.95 9.25
CA SER A 625 12.78 28.25 9.22
C SER A 625 13.73 28.37 8.04
N LEU A 626 14.52 27.34 7.75
CA LEU A 626 15.43 27.28 6.61
C LEU A 626 14.69 27.30 5.26
N LEU A 627 13.48 26.73 5.22
CA LEU A 627 12.60 26.79 4.05
C LEU A 627 11.81 28.09 3.95
N ASN A 628 12.00 29.04 4.86
CA ASN A 628 11.26 30.30 4.97
C ASN A 628 9.73 30.09 5.10
N ILE A 629 9.31 29.05 5.83
CA ILE A 629 7.92 28.74 6.09
C ILE A 629 7.53 29.33 7.44
N ASN A 630 6.46 30.12 7.46
CA ASN A 630 5.90 30.66 8.70
C ASN A 630 5.10 29.58 9.44
N PHE A 631 5.26 29.47 10.74
CA PHE A 631 4.54 28.50 11.60
C PHE A 631 4.27 29.05 12.98
N GLY A 632 3.22 28.56 13.61
CA GLY A 632 2.96 28.70 15.03
C GLY A 632 3.49 27.49 15.82
N ASP A 633 3.85 27.68 17.06
CA ASP A 633 4.35 26.61 17.93
C ASP A 633 3.32 25.46 18.16
N ASP A 634 2.04 25.80 18.10
CA ASP A 634 0.90 24.90 18.21
C ASP A 634 0.72 23.98 16.97
N GLN A 635 1.31 24.37 15.84
CA GLN A 635 1.26 23.57 14.60
C GLN A 635 2.35 22.50 14.56
N ILE A 636 3.38 22.59 15.41
CA ILE A 636 4.53 21.68 15.39
C ILE A 636 4.20 20.36 16.08
N VAL A 637 4.29 19.28 15.33
CA VAL A 637 4.09 17.91 15.82
C VAL A 637 5.45 17.23 15.92
N GLU A 638 5.73 16.62 17.07
CA GLU A 638 6.93 15.79 17.25
C GLU A 638 6.72 14.43 16.62
N GLY A 639 7.72 13.92 15.91
CA GLY A 639 7.71 12.57 15.36
C GLY A 639 7.99 11.50 16.41
N GLN A 640 7.95 10.25 16.01
CA GLN A 640 8.29 9.10 16.85
C GLN A 640 9.45 8.35 16.21
N ILE A 641 10.31 7.78 17.04
CA ILE A 641 11.41 6.93 16.58
C ILE A 641 10.96 5.48 16.67
N THR A 642 11.05 4.77 15.55
CA THR A 642 10.80 3.34 15.50
C THR A 642 11.99 2.59 16.07
N ARG A 643 11.77 1.81 17.13
CA ARG A 643 12.83 1.01 17.74
C ARG A 643 12.97 -0.32 17.03
N ILE A 644 14.22 -0.69 16.75
CA ILE A 644 14.55 -1.99 16.13
C ILE A 644 14.84 -3.05 17.20
N SER A 645 15.48 -2.68 18.32
CA SER A 645 15.66 -3.58 19.45
C SER A 645 14.34 -4.00 20.05
N SER A 646 14.27 -5.23 20.56
CA SER A 646 13.04 -5.84 21.11
C SER A 646 11.89 -5.88 20.10
N SER A 647 12.16 -6.33 18.89
CA SER A 647 11.17 -6.41 17.81
C SER A 647 10.98 -7.83 17.30
N LEU A 648 9.79 -8.07 16.74
CA LEU A 648 9.48 -9.27 15.95
C LEU A 648 9.18 -8.86 14.51
N ILE A 649 9.76 -9.60 13.57
CA ILE A 649 9.53 -9.41 12.14
C ILE A 649 9.05 -10.73 11.53
N PHE A 650 8.00 -10.65 10.73
CA PHE A 650 7.52 -11.78 9.95
C PHE A 650 7.47 -11.35 8.49
N MET A 651 8.04 -12.16 7.59
CA MET A 651 8.04 -11.90 6.16
C MET A 651 7.55 -13.14 5.43
N ILE A 652 6.50 -13.02 4.62
CA ILE A 652 5.87 -14.16 3.95
C ILE A 652 6.12 -14.14 2.44
N LYS A 653 6.64 -15.27 1.93
CA LYS A 653 6.70 -15.57 0.51
C LYS A 653 5.47 -16.40 0.13
N SER A 654 4.64 -15.88 -0.76
CA SER A 654 3.34 -16.44 -1.22
C SER A 654 3.40 -17.92 -1.64
N PRO A 655 2.25 -18.65 -1.71
CA PRO A 655 0.88 -18.15 -1.89
C PRO A 655 0.02 -18.14 -0.61
N ALA A 656 0.31 -17.25 0.30
CA ALA A 656 -0.49 -17.09 1.52
C ALA A 656 -0.40 -15.66 2.04
N THR A 657 -1.31 -15.28 2.92
CA THR A 657 -1.27 -14.08 3.75
C THR A 657 -1.09 -14.47 5.21
N MET A 658 -0.69 -13.54 6.06
CA MET A 658 -0.46 -13.84 7.47
C MET A 658 -1.01 -12.77 8.41
N ARG A 659 -1.30 -13.18 9.63
CA ARG A 659 -1.56 -12.29 10.76
C ARG A 659 -0.92 -12.86 12.02
N VAL A 660 -0.58 -11.97 12.94
CA VAL A 660 -0.01 -12.34 14.25
C VAL A 660 -0.92 -11.80 15.34
N GLU A 661 -1.24 -12.65 16.31
CA GLU A 661 -2.08 -12.30 17.45
C GLU A 661 -1.26 -12.41 18.74
N PHE A 662 -1.33 -11.39 19.59
CA PHE A 662 -0.71 -11.38 20.90
C PHE A 662 -1.55 -10.56 21.88
N GLU A 663 -1.95 -11.19 23.01
CA GLU A 663 -2.91 -10.62 23.95
C GLU A 663 -4.21 -10.22 23.21
N ASN A 664 -4.56 -8.93 23.21
CA ASN A 664 -5.74 -8.38 22.53
C ASN A 664 -5.39 -7.68 21.21
N ASN A 665 -4.12 -7.76 20.75
CA ASN A 665 -3.66 -7.11 19.55
C ASN A 665 -3.63 -8.10 18.39
N ILE A 666 -4.04 -7.62 17.21
CA ILE A 666 -3.94 -8.34 15.95
C ILE A 666 -3.09 -7.48 15.02
N TYR A 667 -1.99 -8.05 14.55
CA TYR A 667 -1.08 -7.45 13.59
C TYR A 667 -1.31 -8.13 12.24
N THR A 668 -1.68 -7.36 11.24
CA THR A 668 -1.89 -7.85 9.87
C THR A 668 -0.73 -7.45 8.99
N GLU A 669 -0.42 -8.27 7.98
CA GLU A 669 0.64 -7.94 7.03
C GLU A 669 0.29 -6.72 6.19
N ASP A 670 1.34 -5.98 5.81
CA ASP A 670 1.33 -4.95 4.78
C ASP A 670 2.48 -5.26 3.83
N GLU A 671 2.17 -5.52 2.54
CA GLU A 671 3.17 -5.91 1.53
C GLU A 671 4.04 -7.12 1.93
N GLY A 672 3.44 -8.12 2.57
CA GLY A 672 4.12 -9.36 2.96
C GLY A 672 5.00 -9.28 4.20
N ILE A 673 4.96 -8.18 4.95
CA ILE A 673 5.71 -7.99 6.19
C ILE A 673 4.79 -7.62 7.36
N ILE A 674 5.09 -8.15 8.55
CA ILE A 674 4.60 -7.65 9.84
C ILE A 674 5.84 -7.27 10.65
N PHE A 675 5.92 -6.02 11.08
CA PHE A 675 6.93 -5.54 12.00
C PHE A 675 6.27 -5.09 13.31
N ILE A 676 6.67 -5.70 14.42
CA ILE A 676 6.15 -5.40 15.76
C ILE A 676 7.28 -4.79 16.57
N PRO A 677 7.40 -3.46 16.63
CA PRO A 677 8.37 -2.78 17.46
C PRO A 677 8.00 -2.91 18.95
N ASP A 678 8.97 -2.74 19.83
CA ASP A 678 8.80 -2.83 21.29
C ASP A 678 8.04 -4.11 21.73
N ALA A 679 8.31 -5.23 21.05
CA ALA A 679 7.65 -6.50 21.28
C ALA A 679 7.88 -6.99 22.71
N LYS A 680 6.82 -7.39 23.40
CA LYS A 680 6.88 -7.92 24.77
C LYS A 680 7.22 -9.41 24.75
N SER A 681 7.92 -9.87 25.78
CA SER A 681 8.14 -11.31 25.99
C SER A 681 6.83 -12.04 26.13
N GLY A 682 6.68 -13.17 25.44
CA GLY A 682 5.46 -13.97 25.45
C GLY A 682 5.37 -14.91 24.25
N SER A 683 4.18 -15.42 24.02
CA SER A 683 3.89 -16.36 22.93
C SER A 683 2.96 -15.69 21.92
N TYR A 684 3.42 -15.52 20.71
CA TYR A 684 2.70 -14.92 19.60
C TYR A 684 2.08 -15.98 18.71
N SER A 685 0.80 -15.85 18.38
CA SER A 685 0.09 -16.76 17.47
C SER A 685 0.20 -16.26 16.05
N LEU A 686 1.02 -16.90 15.23
CA LEU A 686 1.11 -16.65 13.80
C LEU A 686 0.08 -17.52 13.08
N LYS A 687 -0.79 -16.89 12.30
CA LYS A 687 -1.79 -17.56 11.46
C LYS A 687 -1.49 -17.27 10.00
N VAL A 688 -1.30 -18.32 9.21
CA VAL A 688 -1.03 -18.26 7.78
C VAL A 688 -2.24 -18.78 7.04
N GLN A 689 -2.88 -17.94 6.23
CA GLN A 689 -4.06 -18.28 5.45
C GLN A 689 -3.73 -18.37 3.97
N GLY A 690 -4.14 -19.46 3.32
CA GLY A 690 -3.91 -19.66 1.89
C GLY A 690 -4.63 -18.61 1.03
N THR A 691 -3.93 -18.09 0.03
CA THR A 691 -4.50 -17.28 -1.05
C THR A 691 -4.61 -18.08 -2.35
N ASP A 692 -3.68 -19.01 -2.56
CA ASP A 692 -3.66 -19.99 -3.63
C ASP A 692 -3.02 -21.29 -3.15
N GLN A 693 -3.05 -22.36 -3.93
CA GLN A 693 -2.36 -23.61 -3.61
C GLN A 693 -0.86 -23.49 -3.89
N GLY A 694 -0.05 -24.06 -2.99
CA GLY A 694 1.40 -24.10 -3.15
C GLY A 694 2.15 -23.99 -1.84
N LYS A 695 3.48 -24.00 -1.94
CA LYS A 695 4.38 -23.86 -0.79
C LYS A 695 4.54 -22.40 -0.42
N TYR A 696 4.55 -22.12 0.87
CA TYR A 696 4.89 -20.83 1.42
C TYR A 696 6.10 -20.92 2.36
N GLU A 697 6.78 -19.80 2.56
CA GLU A 697 7.84 -19.62 3.53
C GLU A 697 7.54 -18.37 4.36
N VAL A 698 7.57 -18.47 5.68
CA VAL A 698 7.54 -17.34 6.58
C VAL A 698 8.91 -17.22 7.26
N VAL A 699 9.62 -16.14 6.98
CA VAL A 699 10.85 -15.80 7.70
C VAL A 699 10.46 -15.07 8.98
N VAL A 700 10.92 -15.57 10.13
CA VAL A 700 10.68 -15.01 11.45
C VAL A 700 12.00 -14.45 11.99
N GLY A 701 12.05 -13.14 12.18
CA GLY A 701 13.17 -12.44 12.82
C GLY A 701 12.82 -12.09 14.26
N GLN A 702 13.53 -12.67 15.21
CA GLN A 702 13.49 -12.30 16.62
C GLN A 702 14.67 -11.38 16.90
N ILE A 703 14.40 -10.12 17.18
CA ILE A 703 15.41 -9.11 17.54
C ILE A 703 15.20 -8.78 19.01
N SER A 704 16.14 -9.22 19.86
CA SER A 704 16.10 -8.98 21.31
C SER A 704 17.20 -8.01 21.69
N GLU A 705 17.27 -7.56 22.94
CA GLU A 705 18.32 -6.65 23.42
C GLU A 705 19.74 -7.20 23.16
N ASN A 706 19.97 -8.48 23.46
CA ASN A 706 21.31 -9.08 23.46
C ASN A 706 21.69 -9.76 22.14
N ASN A 707 20.74 -10.29 21.38
CA ASN A 707 21.00 -11.04 20.15
C ASN A 707 19.81 -10.99 19.18
N ASP A 708 20.01 -11.47 17.97
CA ASP A 708 18.97 -11.71 16.98
C ASP A 708 19.03 -13.14 16.45
N ILE A 709 17.87 -13.71 16.13
CA ILE A 709 17.73 -15.03 15.50
C ILE A 709 16.73 -14.93 14.36
N TRP A 710 17.08 -15.54 13.23
CA TRP A 710 16.27 -15.57 12.02
C TRP A 710 16.07 -17.00 11.57
N GLU A 711 14.80 -17.40 11.43
CA GLU A 711 14.43 -18.78 11.08
C GLU A 711 13.28 -18.77 10.08
N SER A 712 13.20 -19.81 9.24
CA SER A 712 12.14 -19.96 8.26
C SER A 712 11.19 -21.08 8.65
N ILE A 713 9.89 -20.77 8.62
CA ILE A 713 8.79 -21.70 8.73
C ILE A 713 8.30 -22.01 7.32
N ASN A 714 8.32 -23.29 6.93
CA ASN A 714 7.87 -23.71 5.63
C ASN A 714 6.55 -24.50 5.76
N GLY A 715 5.58 -24.17 4.90
CA GLY A 715 4.30 -24.85 4.84
C GLY A 715 3.81 -25.01 3.40
N GLU A 716 2.64 -25.63 3.27
CA GLU A 716 2.02 -25.89 1.95
C GLU A 716 0.50 -25.75 2.04
N ILE A 717 -0.07 -24.92 1.18
CA ILE A 717 -1.52 -24.78 1.02
C ILE A 717 -1.99 -25.83 0.02
N THR A 718 -2.79 -26.79 0.50
CA THR A 718 -3.27 -27.93 -0.28
C THR A 718 -4.78 -27.94 -0.45
N GLN A 719 -5.53 -27.22 0.38
CA GLN A 719 -6.99 -27.19 0.35
C GLN A 719 -7.56 -26.40 -0.83
N SER A 720 -8.76 -26.76 -1.25
CA SER A 720 -9.53 -26.01 -2.25
C SER A 720 -10.95 -25.80 -1.73
N PRO A 721 -11.40 -24.54 -1.54
CA PRO A 721 -10.64 -23.29 -1.82
C PRO A 721 -9.46 -23.12 -0.85
N SER A 722 -8.36 -22.54 -1.33
CA SER A 722 -7.13 -22.31 -0.54
C SER A 722 -7.38 -21.48 0.73
N SER A 723 -8.32 -20.53 0.68
CA SER A 723 -8.72 -19.68 1.80
C SER A 723 -9.33 -20.44 3.00
N SER A 724 -9.73 -21.72 2.82
CA SER A 724 -10.23 -22.55 3.92
C SER A 724 -9.12 -23.12 4.81
N GLN A 725 -7.86 -23.10 4.33
CA GLN A 725 -6.72 -23.55 5.11
C GLN A 725 -6.12 -22.40 5.90
N ILE A 726 -6.01 -22.59 7.21
CA ILE A 726 -5.31 -21.69 8.13
C ILE A 726 -4.33 -22.53 8.94
N ASP A 727 -3.04 -22.29 8.71
CA ASP A 727 -1.97 -22.91 9.46
C ASP A 727 -1.61 -22.04 10.66
N ASN A 728 -1.58 -22.63 11.86
CA ASN A 728 -1.34 -21.90 13.11
C ASN A 728 0.02 -22.29 13.70
N TYR A 729 0.82 -21.28 14.05
CA TYR A 729 2.14 -21.44 14.66
C TYR A 729 2.22 -20.64 15.95
N ASN A 730 2.86 -21.20 16.94
CA ASN A 730 3.13 -20.54 18.20
C ASN A 730 4.60 -20.08 18.22
N ILE A 731 4.83 -18.77 18.28
CA ILE A 731 6.14 -18.15 18.21
C ILE A 731 6.48 -17.60 19.60
N PRO A 732 7.27 -18.33 20.40
CA PRO A 732 7.74 -17.83 21.66
C PRO A 732 8.82 -16.74 21.43
N TYR A 733 8.74 -15.65 22.18
CA TYR A 733 9.66 -14.53 22.07
C TYR A 733 10.09 -14.04 23.45
N ASN A 734 11.35 -13.66 23.57
CA ASN A 734 11.92 -13.01 24.75
C ASN A 734 12.67 -11.74 24.33
N ASN A 735 12.25 -10.59 24.88
CA ASN A 735 12.79 -9.29 24.51
C ASN A 735 14.25 -9.06 24.98
N GLN A 736 14.76 -9.85 25.94
CA GLN A 736 16.16 -9.76 26.39
C GLN A 736 17.09 -10.62 25.55
N THR A 737 16.67 -11.86 25.24
CA THR A 737 17.52 -12.82 24.53
C THR A 737 16.66 -13.66 23.60
N ALA A 738 16.88 -13.53 22.30
CA ALA A 738 16.24 -14.34 21.29
C ALA A 738 16.73 -15.79 21.38
N PHE A 739 15.85 -16.73 21.12
CA PHE A 739 16.15 -18.17 21.11
C PHE A 739 15.48 -18.86 19.93
N SER A 740 16.10 -19.95 19.47
CA SER A 740 15.59 -20.72 18.35
C SER A 740 14.20 -21.28 18.66
N ILE A 741 13.29 -21.16 17.70
CA ILE A 741 11.96 -21.79 17.73
C ILE A 741 12.04 -23.26 17.27
N PHE A 742 13.23 -23.87 17.27
CA PHE A 742 13.40 -25.27 16.88
C PHE A 742 13.25 -26.24 18.07
N PRO A 743 12.51 -27.37 17.96
CA PRO A 743 11.84 -27.83 16.75
C PRO A 743 10.75 -26.84 16.31
N PRO A 744 10.51 -26.72 14.97
CA PRO A 744 9.52 -25.79 14.47
C PRO A 744 8.17 -26.01 15.17
N PRO A 745 7.40 -24.94 15.44
CA PRO A 745 6.11 -25.03 16.09
C PRO A 745 5.25 -26.06 15.38
N THR A 746 4.60 -26.93 16.15
CA THR A 746 3.76 -28.02 15.62
C THR A 746 2.58 -27.39 14.89
N LEU A 747 2.39 -27.78 13.64
CA LEU A 747 1.25 -27.35 12.83
C LEU A 747 -0.04 -27.86 13.50
N ALA A 748 -0.82 -26.97 14.07
CA ALA A 748 -2.17 -27.28 14.52
C ALA A 748 -3.15 -26.99 13.38
N THR A 749 -3.46 -28.01 12.60
CA THR A 749 -4.50 -27.90 11.57
C THR A 749 -5.85 -27.83 12.27
N GLU A 750 -6.49 -26.67 12.26
CA GLU A 750 -7.85 -26.53 12.77
C GLU A 750 -8.80 -27.22 11.77
N VAL A 751 -9.20 -28.45 12.09
CA VAL A 751 -10.26 -29.16 11.35
C VAL A 751 -11.58 -28.50 11.70
N ALA A 752 -12.26 -27.93 10.72
CA ALA A 752 -13.61 -27.41 10.88
C ALA A 752 -14.51 -28.47 11.55
N PRO A 753 -15.37 -28.11 12.51
CA PRO A 753 -16.16 -29.12 13.28
C PRO A 753 -17.11 -29.86 12.34
N THR A 754 -16.78 -31.08 12.09
CA THR A 754 -17.72 -32.06 11.48
C THR A 754 -18.86 -32.27 12.45
N VAL A 755 -20.09 -31.99 12.05
CA VAL A 755 -21.30 -32.21 12.80
C VAL A 755 -21.35 -33.71 13.17
N ALA A 756 -21.13 -34.02 14.45
CA ALA A 756 -21.20 -35.37 14.95
C ALA A 756 -22.66 -35.84 14.99
N ALA A 757 -22.92 -36.95 14.30
CA ALA A 757 -24.17 -37.65 14.41
C ALA A 757 -24.26 -38.26 15.81
N THR A 758 -25.36 -38.00 16.50
CA THR A 758 -25.72 -38.48 17.82
C THR A 758 -25.83 -40.01 17.81
N VAL A 759 -24.98 -40.70 18.54
CA VAL A 759 -25.15 -42.11 18.87
C VAL A 759 -25.45 -42.21 20.37
N THR A 760 -26.58 -42.87 20.67
CA THR A 760 -27.18 -43.12 21.95
C THR A 760 -26.34 -44.07 22.81
N LEU A 761 -26.04 -43.68 24.05
CA LEU A 761 -25.37 -44.51 25.06
C LEU A 761 -26.32 -45.51 25.74
N VAL A 762 -25.84 -46.71 25.95
CA VAL A 762 -26.36 -47.69 26.94
C VAL A 762 -25.22 -47.97 27.93
N PRO A 763 -25.49 -47.97 29.25
CA PRO A 763 -24.46 -48.07 30.28
C PRO A 763 -24.21 -49.50 30.77
N THR A 764 -22.92 -49.84 31.06
CA THR A 764 -22.64 -51.01 31.96
C THR A 764 -21.33 -50.80 32.76
N SER A 765 -21.52 -50.70 34.04
CA SER A 765 -20.79 -51.06 35.26
C SER A 765 -19.27 -51.19 35.36
N THR A 766 -18.75 -50.47 36.35
CA THR A 766 -17.46 -50.58 37.06
C THR A 766 -17.27 -51.96 37.76
N PRO A 767 -16.02 -52.45 38.08
CA PRO A 767 -15.46 -52.16 39.41
C PRO A 767 -13.94 -51.88 39.48
N GLN A 768 -13.60 -51.16 40.51
CA GLN A 768 -12.29 -50.80 41.11
C GLN A 768 -11.87 -51.91 42.14
N PRO A 769 -10.75 -51.80 42.86
CA PRO A 769 -9.32 -51.53 42.58
C PRO A 769 -8.40 -52.61 43.22
N THR A 770 -7.08 -52.52 43.03
CA THR A 770 -6.11 -52.90 44.09
C THR A 770 -4.72 -52.32 43.90
N SER A 771 -4.16 -51.93 44.98
CA SER A 771 -2.90 -51.30 45.32
C SER A 771 -1.68 -52.26 45.25
N SER A 772 -0.46 -51.72 45.01
CA SER A 772 0.64 -51.68 46.03
C SER A 772 2.04 -51.57 45.41
N THR A 773 2.70 -50.58 45.90
CA THR A 773 4.03 -50.48 46.56
C THR A 773 5.33 -50.69 45.78
N SER A 774 6.05 -49.62 45.68
CA SER A 774 7.44 -49.30 46.20
C SER A 774 8.64 -50.16 45.79
N ASN A 775 9.67 -49.47 45.30
CA ASN A 775 10.95 -49.18 45.95
C ASN A 775 12.02 -48.75 44.95
N SER A 776 12.54 -47.61 45.24
CA SER A 776 13.90 -47.04 45.19
C SER A 776 15.07 -47.99 44.92
N ILE A 777 16.10 -47.46 44.22
CA ILE A 777 17.48 -47.30 44.68
C ILE A 777 18.36 -46.84 43.48
N SER A 778 19.03 -45.69 43.57
CA SER A 778 20.30 -45.33 42.96
C SER A 778 21.44 -45.85 43.87
N PRO A 779 22.74 -45.74 43.62
CA PRO A 779 23.54 -45.09 42.55
C PRO A 779 24.84 -45.84 42.20
N SER A 780 25.77 -45.13 41.46
CA SER A 780 27.29 -45.20 41.52
C SER A 780 27.96 -45.57 40.18
N ILE A 781 28.64 -44.64 39.55
CA ILE A 781 30.07 -44.22 39.53
C ILE A 781 31.05 -45.35 39.13
N ILE A 782 31.97 -44.99 38.21
CA ILE A 782 33.41 -45.18 38.02
C ILE A 782 33.72 -45.38 36.54
N ALA A 783 34.35 -44.44 35.87
CA ALA A 783 35.76 -43.97 35.66
C ALA A 783 36.63 -44.85 34.77
N SER A 784 37.21 -44.15 33.82
CA SER A 784 38.59 -44.17 33.21
C SER A 784 39.07 -45.40 32.42
N SER A 785 39.57 -45.13 31.21
CA SER A 785 40.99 -44.95 30.90
C SER A 785 41.27 -45.01 29.39
N SER A 786 41.99 -44.00 28.94
CA SER A 786 43.13 -43.94 28.03
C SER A 786 43.60 -45.19 27.27
N ASN A 787 43.95 -45.03 25.99
CA ASN A 787 45.24 -45.29 25.40
C ASN A 787 45.37 -44.86 23.94
N GLU A 788 46.40 -44.20 23.65
CA GLU A 788 47.27 -43.77 22.64
C GLU A 788 47.52 -44.72 21.46
N ILE A 789 47.65 -44.09 20.27
CA ILE A 789 48.57 -44.06 19.13
C ILE A 789 49.35 -45.37 18.73
N PRO A 790 49.63 -45.71 17.42
CA PRO A 790 50.70 -45.00 16.67
C PRO A 790 50.54 -44.83 15.15
N ILE A 791 51.36 -43.88 14.69
CA ILE A 791 51.86 -43.37 13.43
C ILE A 791 52.54 -44.44 12.51
N SER A 792 52.39 -44.27 11.18
CA SER A 792 53.42 -44.46 10.18
C SER A 792 53.01 -43.76 8.88
N LYS A 793 53.67 -42.74 8.42
CA LYS A 793 54.88 -42.45 7.58
C LYS A 793 54.96 -43.11 6.23
N GLU A 794 55.25 -42.19 5.29
CA GLU A 794 56.04 -42.19 4.06
C GLU A 794 55.27 -42.49 2.78
N SER A 795 55.45 -41.78 1.63
CA SER A 795 56.62 -41.05 1.08
C SER A 795 56.16 -40.26 -0.16
N SER A 796 56.75 -39.06 -0.33
CA SER A 796 56.97 -38.42 -1.66
C SER A 796 58.16 -39.10 -2.36
N PRO A 797 58.56 -38.82 -3.61
CA PRO A 797 58.77 -37.55 -4.31
C PRO A 797 58.61 -37.53 -5.84
N ALA A 798 58.68 -36.47 -6.58
CA ALA A 798 59.69 -35.68 -7.24
C ALA A 798 59.10 -34.93 -8.44
N VAL A 799 59.24 -33.67 -8.56
CA VAL A 799 60.25 -32.74 -9.16
C VAL A 799 60.56 -32.93 -10.65
N LEU A 800 60.43 -31.85 -11.40
CA LEU A 800 61.11 -31.27 -12.56
C LEU A 800 60.06 -30.67 -13.55
N GLY A 801 60.18 -29.47 -14.08
CA GLY A 801 61.15 -28.43 -14.15
C GLY A 801 60.88 -27.58 -15.41
N ILE A 802 60.99 -26.27 -15.23
CA ILE A 802 61.54 -25.24 -16.13
C ILE A 802 61.06 -25.18 -17.62
N SER A 803 60.42 -24.06 -18.08
CA SER A 803 61.09 -23.01 -18.90
C SER A 803 60.11 -22.09 -19.61
N SER A 804 60.26 -20.83 -19.29
CA SER A 804 60.23 -19.59 -20.09
C SER A 804 59.53 -19.51 -21.42
N SER A 805 58.77 -18.43 -21.57
CA SER A 805 58.86 -17.30 -22.51
C SER A 805 57.69 -17.08 -23.46
N GLN A 806 57.37 -15.81 -23.50
CA GLN A 806 56.84 -14.95 -24.55
C GLN A 806 55.31 -14.70 -24.58
N GLU A 807 55.10 -13.38 -24.45
CA GLU A 807 53.91 -12.61 -24.74
C GLU A 807 53.38 -12.89 -26.15
N GLU A 808 52.07 -13.03 -26.29
CA GLU A 808 51.35 -12.47 -27.43
C GLU A 808 49.93 -12.09 -27.05
N LEU A 809 49.62 -10.89 -27.45
CA LEU A 809 48.36 -10.15 -27.36
C LEU A 809 47.24 -10.90 -28.11
N ILE A 810 46.17 -11.30 -27.45
CA ILE A 810 44.93 -11.65 -28.16
C ILE A 810 43.72 -11.04 -27.43
N THR A 811 43.11 -10.07 -28.10
CA THR A 811 41.81 -9.43 -27.78
C THR A 811 40.64 -10.42 -27.81
N PRO A 812 39.55 -10.15 -27.06
CA PRO A 812 38.54 -11.16 -26.82
C PRO A 812 37.48 -11.24 -27.89
N THR A 813 37.25 -12.40 -28.42
CA THR A 813 36.10 -12.79 -29.23
C THR A 813 35.09 -13.55 -28.37
N VAL A 814 34.28 -12.82 -27.61
CA VAL A 814 33.19 -13.44 -26.80
C VAL A 814 31.78 -13.06 -27.29
N GLU A 815 31.64 -12.15 -28.26
CA GLU A 815 30.30 -11.67 -28.67
C GLU A 815 29.60 -12.48 -29.78
N VAL A 816 30.30 -13.34 -30.49
CA VAL A 816 29.71 -14.06 -31.62
C VAL A 816 28.96 -15.36 -31.23
N THR A 817 29.30 -15.93 -30.08
CA THR A 817 28.70 -17.23 -29.67
C THR A 817 27.33 -17.09 -29.01
N LYS A 818 27.00 -15.94 -28.36
CA LYS A 818 25.68 -15.70 -27.77
C LYS A 818 24.60 -15.40 -28.79
N GLN A 819 24.94 -14.75 -29.91
CA GLN A 819 23.96 -14.48 -30.99
C GLN A 819 23.58 -15.73 -31.79
N LEU A 820 24.44 -16.71 -31.89
CA LEU A 820 24.17 -17.97 -32.62
C LEU A 820 23.28 -18.94 -31.83
N VAL A 821 23.36 -18.93 -30.49
CA VAL A 821 22.50 -19.77 -29.64
C VAL A 821 21.08 -19.22 -29.57
N VAL A 822 20.91 -17.90 -29.47
CA VAL A 822 19.59 -17.25 -29.47
C VAL A 822 18.90 -17.41 -30.84
N LYS A 823 19.60 -17.32 -31.94
CA LYS A 823 19.04 -17.59 -33.29
C LYS A 823 18.62 -19.04 -33.49
N LYS A 824 19.28 -19.99 -32.82
CA LYS A 824 18.95 -21.43 -32.92
C LYS A 824 17.71 -21.79 -32.09
N GLU A 825 17.51 -21.12 -30.94
CA GLU A 825 16.32 -21.29 -30.10
C GLU A 825 15.08 -20.63 -30.72
N ILE A 826 15.22 -19.45 -31.34
CA ILE A 826 14.12 -18.77 -32.03
C ILE A 826 13.70 -19.56 -33.29
N LYS A 827 14.63 -20.19 -34.01
CA LYS A 827 14.29 -21.05 -35.13
C LYS A 827 13.56 -22.33 -34.70
N LYS A 828 13.80 -22.82 -33.49
CA LYS A 828 13.11 -23.99 -32.93
C LYS A 828 11.68 -23.66 -32.46
N LEU A 829 11.45 -22.45 -31.98
CA LEU A 829 10.12 -21.93 -31.61
C LEU A 829 9.27 -21.63 -32.87
N LEU A 830 9.85 -21.08 -33.91
CA LEU A 830 9.14 -20.83 -35.17
C LEU A 830 8.68 -22.12 -35.85
N ASN A 831 9.44 -23.23 -35.79
CA ASN A 831 9.04 -24.52 -36.35
C ASN A 831 7.89 -25.20 -35.56
N ILE A 832 7.64 -24.83 -34.31
CA ILE A 832 6.49 -25.35 -33.52
C ILE A 832 5.20 -24.64 -33.98
N TRP A 833 5.25 -23.36 -34.33
CA TRP A 833 4.11 -22.60 -34.82
C TRP A 833 3.63 -23.08 -36.20
N ASP A 834 4.51 -23.55 -37.07
CA ASP A 834 4.16 -24.12 -38.40
C ASP A 834 3.37 -25.44 -38.29
N TYR A 835 3.44 -26.15 -37.16
CA TYR A 835 2.67 -27.38 -36.91
C TYR A 835 1.32 -27.09 -36.16
N ILE A 836 1.20 -25.99 -35.44
CA ILE A 836 -0.01 -25.67 -34.67
C ILE A 836 -1.03 -24.93 -35.56
N TRP A 837 -0.60 -24.05 -36.45
CA TRP A 837 -1.48 -23.22 -37.26
C TRP A 837 -2.39 -24.01 -38.24
N PRO A 838 -1.97 -25.08 -38.93
CA PRO A 838 -2.86 -25.86 -39.76
C PRO A 838 -3.95 -26.64 -38.99
N SER A 839 -3.65 -26.99 -37.74
CA SER A 839 -4.60 -27.74 -36.88
C SER A 839 -5.71 -26.85 -36.34
N VAL A 840 -5.40 -25.59 -36.03
CA VAL A 840 -6.35 -24.60 -35.54
C VAL A 840 -7.27 -24.09 -36.66
N THR A 841 -6.74 -23.90 -37.87
CA THR A 841 -7.55 -23.50 -39.05
C THR A 841 -8.49 -24.62 -39.47
N SER A 842 -8.10 -25.89 -39.38
CA SER A 842 -8.98 -27.02 -39.67
C SER A 842 -10.11 -27.18 -38.67
N LEU A 843 -9.89 -26.85 -37.36
CA LEU A 843 -10.93 -26.87 -36.35
C LEU A 843 -11.94 -25.71 -36.52
N ILE A 844 -11.49 -24.50 -36.92
CA ILE A 844 -12.34 -23.35 -37.17
C ILE A 844 -13.20 -23.58 -38.44
N LEU A 845 -12.62 -24.10 -39.51
CA LEU A 845 -13.35 -24.42 -40.76
C LEU A 845 -14.35 -25.57 -40.56
N GLY A 846 -14.02 -26.58 -39.72
CA GLY A 846 -14.92 -27.65 -39.34
C GLY A 846 -16.10 -27.16 -38.51
N GLY A 847 -15.87 -26.23 -37.55
CA GLY A 847 -16.91 -25.63 -36.73
C GLY A 847 -17.87 -24.76 -37.54
N ILE A 848 -17.35 -24.00 -38.49
CA ILE A 848 -18.17 -23.15 -39.39
C ILE A 848 -19.01 -24.06 -40.33
N GLY A 849 -18.42 -25.14 -40.89
CA GLY A 849 -19.15 -26.13 -41.71
C GLY A 849 -20.27 -26.81 -40.93
N TYR A 850 -20.07 -27.16 -39.67
CA TYR A 850 -21.09 -27.76 -38.80
C TYR A 850 -22.26 -26.80 -38.49
N LEU A 851 -21.95 -25.52 -38.26
CA LEU A 851 -22.98 -24.48 -38.00
C LEU A 851 -23.78 -24.16 -39.25
N PHE A 852 -23.19 -24.18 -40.45
CA PHE A 852 -23.91 -24.00 -41.72
C PHE A 852 -24.81 -25.19 -42.03
N ARG A 853 -24.36 -26.42 -41.78
CA ARG A 853 -25.13 -27.65 -42.00
C ARG A 853 -26.35 -27.72 -41.07
N LYS A 854 -26.24 -27.20 -39.81
CA LYS A 854 -27.37 -27.14 -38.86
C LYS A 854 -28.41 -26.06 -39.22
N LYS A 855 -28.01 -25.03 -39.97
CA LYS A 855 -28.92 -23.95 -40.46
C LYS A 855 -29.66 -24.32 -41.73
N ILE A 856 -29.11 -25.22 -42.55
CA ILE A 856 -29.75 -25.72 -43.80
C ILE A 856 -30.73 -26.84 -43.48
N LEU A 857 -30.59 -27.60 -42.41
CA LEU A 857 -31.52 -28.66 -42.03
C LEU A 857 -32.71 -28.18 -41.18
N LYS A 858 -32.87 -26.86 -40.95
CA LYS A 858 -33.99 -26.23 -40.27
C LYS A 858 -34.82 -25.26 -41.15
N LYS A 859 -34.71 -25.42 -42.48
CA LYS A 859 -35.63 -24.84 -43.45
C LYS A 859 -36.43 -25.90 -44.17
#